data_d6fe584ec5e0077ad21093c31868df07
#
_entry.id   d6fe584ec5e0077ad21093c31868df07
#
_cell.length_a   1.000
_cell.length_b   1.000
_cell.length_c   1.000
_cell.angle_alpha   90.00
_cell.angle_beta   90.00
_cell.angle_gamma   90.00
#
_symmetry.space_group_name_H-M   'P 1'
#
loop_
_entity.id
_entity.type
_entity.pdbx_description
1 polymer ?
#
loop_
_entity_poly.entity_id
_entity_poly.type
_entity_poly.pdbx_seq_one_letter_code
_entity_poly.pdbx_strand_id
1 'polypeptide(L)'
;MCVVAVLSVATFLSGAEKLPIEKHIRTLAADQMEGRGLGTKGLDKAADYIEKELRAAKLEPAFGKSFRQTFPVKTGVALGGGNVLQGVANSDWTPLGFSSPGKFSGPVAFVGYGIDAPPLNYREFEGINLKGKVAVMLRYEPQERDDASPFDGKKPSRWSAMRYKAMKARDLGAVAVIFVTGPVQDEGLDKLPALANDGPESPAGLPVLQVKTSVAQKWVDLAAFQKEVDADLKPRSRVLDRMLSGTVDVKASFAEAQNVAGILRGRGKLASEVVVLGAHYDHLGHGGRGSMRPNDTAIHNGADDNASGTAAVLVAAKRLSELLRDAKDRRTVVVALFSAEEVGLGGSAHFVANSPRPVEKMVAMVNLDMVGALRDDKLVALGSESAPEWRAMLDRTGTETKLTVSSGGDGYGPSDQTSFYARQIPVLHFFTGTHDRYHTPDDDADAVNFAGAGKVAELTARVVATVARGEVNPTYVRASAAPAMQGDSRGYGAWLGTVPDFSAMESSGGGVKLADVRAGSPGDKAGLKAGDVLVAMAGTRIENLYDMTYALQDHKPGETVDVVVLRGAERVTLRATLGSRAAMGGPPAGAHGATPPPLDIKAGKPFEKVFDGEKHLKDIRQLTFGGENAEAYFSPDGKKLIYQSTAERGGCDQQYVLDITSGETKMVSSGKGRTTCGYFRYPQGDRILYASTEAAGAGCPPPPDRSRGYIWGVYPSFDIYTANADGSGAKRITETPGYDAEATWCHKGGKVIFTSVRDGDLDLYEMDENGGNVKRLTSTPGYDGGAFYNADCTEIVWRASRFTDPAQLAEYQTLLREGFVRPSKMELYVAKADGSGAKQITSNGAANFAPFFTPDGKRILYSSNVLDPRGREFDIFLVNKDGSGEAERVTTAPAFDGFPMFSPDGKWLVWASNRANPEGRETNLFVARWVE
;
A
#
# COMPACT_ATOMS: atom_id res chain seq x y z
N MET A 1 37.68 69.64 3.31
CA MET A 1 37.78 68.74 2.21
C MET A 1 37.08 67.41 2.63
N CYS A 2 35.78 67.29 2.35
CA CYS A 2 35.01 66.06 2.57
C CYS A 2 34.94 65.37 1.24
N VAL A 3 35.42 64.12 1.20
CA VAL A 3 35.24 63.21 0.06
C VAL A 3 33.97 62.41 0.30
N VAL A 4 32.96 62.61 -0.53
CA VAL A 4 31.73 61.87 -0.58
C VAL A 4 31.98 60.62 -1.47
N ALA A 5 31.94 59.47 -0.87
CA ALA A 5 31.93 58.14 -1.60
C ALA A 5 30.50 57.84 -2.04
N VAL A 6 30.27 57.81 -3.34
CA VAL A 6 29.02 57.38 -3.96
C VAL A 6 29.06 55.82 -4.05
N LEU A 7 28.23 55.15 -3.24
CA LEU A 7 27.95 53.74 -3.42
C LEU A 7 26.95 53.57 -4.59
N SER A 8 27.41 53.02 -5.70
CA SER A 8 26.54 52.52 -6.76
C SER A 8 25.92 51.20 -6.35
N VAL A 9 24.62 51.22 -6.07
CA VAL A 9 23.81 49.99 -5.91
C VAL A 9 23.58 49.39 -7.29
N ALA A 10 24.33 48.35 -7.60
CA ALA A 10 24.06 47.53 -8.77
C ALA A 10 22.83 46.65 -8.49
N THR A 11 21.72 46.95 -9.14
CA THR A 11 20.54 46.13 -9.20
C THR A 11 20.88 44.84 -9.97
N PHE A 12 21.10 43.75 -9.26
CA PHE A 12 21.10 42.41 -9.85
C PHE A 12 19.67 42.03 -10.18
N LEU A 13 19.28 42.17 -11.43
CA LEU A 13 18.18 41.41 -12.01
C LEU A 13 18.68 39.95 -12.15
N SER A 14 18.35 39.09 -11.16
CA SER A 14 18.60 37.66 -11.26
C SER A 14 17.61 37.05 -12.24
N GLY A 15 18.04 36.79 -13.48
CA GLY A 15 17.51 35.70 -14.23
C GLY A 15 17.84 34.42 -13.44
N ALA A 16 16.85 33.71 -12.95
CA ALA A 16 17.05 32.44 -12.24
C ALA A 16 17.84 31.51 -13.18
N GLU A 17 19.10 31.25 -12.84
CA GLU A 17 19.94 30.31 -13.56
C GLU A 17 19.27 28.93 -13.46
N LYS A 18 18.78 28.38 -14.59
CA LYS A 18 18.09 27.09 -14.60
C LYS A 18 19.03 26.03 -14.05
N LEU A 19 18.58 25.30 -13.02
CA LEU A 19 19.34 24.21 -12.43
C LEU A 19 19.67 23.16 -13.52
N PRO A 20 20.92 22.64 -13.61
CA PRO A 20 21.30 21.66 -14.61
C PRO A 20 20.34 20.46 -14.66
N ILE A 21 19.84 20.02 -13.50
CA ILE A 21 18.92 18.89 -13.37
C ILE A 21 17.55 19.18 -14.01
N GLU A 22 17.03 20.40 -13.94
CA GLU A 22 15.76 20.77 -14.59
C GLU A 22 15.82 20.53 -16.09
N LYS A 23 16.95 20.90 -16.74
CA LYS A 23 17.14 20.66 -18.16
C LYS A 23 17.03 19.17 -18.49
N HIS A 24 17.68 18.30 -17.69
CA HIS A 24 17.67 16.87 -17.96
C HIS A 24 16.27 16.28 -17.78
N ILE A 25 15.57 16.63 -16.70
CA ILE A 25 14.21 16.15 -16.42
C ILE A 25 13.25 16.60 -17.53
N ARG A 26 13.23 17.90 -17.87
CA ARG A 26 12.37 18.42 -18.93
C ARG A 26 12.67 17.84 -20.30
N THR A 27 13.92 17.45 -20.55
CA THR A 27 14.29 16.80 -21.82
C THR A 27 13.78 15.37 -21.86
N LEU A 28 14.00 14.60 -20.78
CA LEU A 28 13.62 13.18 -20.73
C LEU A 28 12.11 12.97 -20.58
N ALA A 29 11.42 13.87 -19.87
CA ALA A 29 9.96 13.82 -19.70
C ALA A 29 9.18 14.62 -20.75
N ALA A 30 9.78 14.98 -21.87
CA ALA A 30 9.07 15.68 -22.93
C ALA A 30 8.30 14.70 -23.83
N ASP A 31 7.14 15.11 -24.35
CA ASP A 31 6.28 14.29 -25.24
C ASP A 31 7.03 13.68 -26.43
N GLN A 32 8.05 14.38 -26.94
CA GLN A 32 8.90 13.86 -28.04
C GLN A 32 9.70 12.61 -27.66
N MET A 33 9.80 12.30 -26.37
CA MET A 33 10.37 11.06 -25.84
C MET A 33 9.33 9.92 -25.74
N GLU A 34 8.09 10.16 -26.17
CA GLU A 34 7.01 9.16 -26.26
C GLU A 34 6.88 8.35 -24.95
N GLY A 35 6.99 9.03 -23.78
CA GLY A 35 6.99 8.38 -22.47
C GLY A 35 8.07 7.30 -22.31
N ARG A 36 9.11 7.33 -23.12
CA ARG A 36 10.26 6.37 -23.08
C ARG A 36 9.82 4.91 -23.05
N GLY A 37 8.67 4.61 -23.69
CA GLY A 37 8.10 3.27 -23.72
C GLY A 37 8.99 2.29 -24.47
N LEU A 38 9.05 1.04 -24.00
CA LEU A 38 9.84 -0.01 -24.62
C LEU A 38 9.47 -0.21 -26.09
N GLY A 39 10.48 -0.18 -26.98
CA GLY A 39 10.31 -0.31 -28.42
C GLY A 39 9.87 0.97 -29.14
N THR A 40 9.74 2.11 -28.44
CA THR A 40 9.45 3.41 -29.09
C THR A 40 10.72 4.12 -29.55
N LYS A 41 10.56 5.01 -30.53
CA LYS A 41 11.67 5.90 -30.94
C LYS A 41 12.03 6.91 -29.84
N GLY A 42 11.10 7.19 -28.92
CA GLY A 42 11.34 8.04 -27.77
C GLY A 42 12.37 7.45 -26.83
N LEU A 43 12.33 6.14 -26.59
CA LEU A 43 13.32 5.44 -25.77
C LEU A 43 14.71 5.51 -26.43
N ASP A 44 14.80 5.35 -27.75
CA ASP A 44 16.08 5.47 -28.47
C ASP A 44 16.67 6.88 -28.36
N LYS A 45 15.83 7.92 -28.50
CA LYS A 45 16.24 9.33 -28.32
C LYS A 45 16.72 9.60 -26.88
N ALA A 46 16.07 9.01 -25.88
CA ALA A 46 16.50 9.11 -24.49
C ALA A 46 17.88 8.46 -24.30
N ALA A 47 18.12 7.27 -24.89
CA ALA A 47 19.43 6.62 -24.89
C ALA A 47 20.50 7.48 -25.57
N ASP A 48 20.20 8.09 -26.74
CA ASP A 48 21.09 9.03 -27.43
C ASP A 48 21.45 10.22 -26.55
N TYR A 49 20.45 10.81 -25.88
CA TYR A 49 20.64 11.91 -24.98
C TYR A 49 21.53 11.55 -23.80
N ILE A 50 21.26 10.42 -23.15
CA ILE A 50 22.04 9.92 -22.03
C ILE A 50 23.50 9.66 -22.44
N GLU A 51 23.74 8.97 -23.54
CA GLU A 51 25.08 8.73 -24.07
C GLU A 51 25.85 10.04 -24.30
N LYS A 52 25.19 11.05 -24.89
CA LYS A 52 25.78 12.38 -25.10
C LYS A 52 26.19 13.03 -23.77
N GLU A 53 25.35 12.97 -22.75
CA GLU A 53 25.62 13.58 -21.45
C GLU A 53 26.72 12.83 -20.68
N LEU A 54 26.79 11.49 -20.77
CA LEU A 54 27.89 10.69 -20.20
C LEU A 54 29.25 11.03 -20.88
N ARG A 55 29.25 11.21 -22.20
CA ARG A 55 30.44 11.69 -22.93
C ARG A 55 30.84 13.10 -22.49
N ALA A 56 29.88 14.00 -22.29
CA ALA A 56 30.12 15.36 -21.81
C ALA A 56 30.70 15.37 -20.38
N ALA A 57 30.30 14.41 -19.55
CA ALA A 57 30.86 14.16 -18.21
C ALA A 57 32.23 13.48 -18.25
N LYS A 58 32.81 13.23 -19.43
CA LYS A 58 34.11 12.62 -19.68
C LYS A 58 34.22 11.16 -19.17
N LEU A 59 33.14 10.41 -19.20
CA LEU A 59 33.14 8.99 -18.97
C LEU A 59 33.60 8.24 -20.25
N GLU A 60 34.23 7.09 -20.06
CA GLU A 60 34.59 6.19 -21.15
C GLU A 60 33.46 5.16 -21.39
N PRO A 61 33.34 4.62 -22.64
CA PRO A 61 32.34 3.58 -22.90
C PRO A 61 32.53 2.35 -22.01
N ALA A 62 31.41 1.81 -21.48
CA ALA A 62 31.46 0.64 -20.60
C ALA A 62 31.60 -0.68 -21.38
N PHE A 63 31.11 -0.76 -22.60
CA PHE A 63 31.04 -1.99 -23.39
C PHE A 63 32.03 -1.94 -24.60
N GLY A 64 33.29 -2.03 -24.30
CA GLY A 64 34.36 -1.91 -25.31
C GLY A 64 34.45 -0.50 -25.89
N LYS A 65 33.95 -0.27 -27.10
CA LYS A 65 33.87 1.06 -27.73
C LYS A 65 32.47 1.69 -27.64
N SER A 66 31.50 0.97 -27.08
CA SER A 66 30.09 1.38 -26.99
C SER A 66 29.72 1.75 -25.57
N PHE A 67 28.86 2.76 -25.43
CA PHE A 67 28.14 3.04 -24.18
C PHE A 67 26.89 2.15 -24.00
N ARG A 68 26.47 1.42 -25.08
CA ARG A 68 25.22 0.69 -25.15
C ARG A 68 25.43 -0.80 -25.02
N GLN A 69 24.55 -1.42 -24.26
CA GLN A 69 24.40 -2.86 -24.12
C GLN A 69 22.98 -3.23 -24.57
N THR A 70 22.89 -3.79 -25.79
CA THR A 70 21.63 -4.19 -26.40
C THR A 70 21.21 -5.57 -25.97
N PHE A 71 19.92 -5.76 -25.70
CA PHE A 71 19.36 -7.08 -25.37
C PHE A 71 17.87 -7.15 -25.77
N PRO A 72 17.36 -8.36 -26.09
CA PRO A 72 15.96 -8.55 -26.42
C PRO A 72 15.11 -8.57 -25.15
N VAL A 73 13.94 -7.94 -25.20
CA VAL A 73 12.91 -7.98 -24.15
C VAL A 73 11.60 -8.43 -24.80
N LYS A 74 10.96 -9.41 -24.24
CA LYS A 74 9.68 -9.89 -24.71
C LYS A 74 8.62 -8.83 -24.44
N THR A 75 7.92 -8.41 -25.50
CA THR A 75 6.87 -7.37 -25.43
C THR A 75 5.47 -7.92 -25.60
N GLY A 76 5.33 -9.18 -26.00
CA GLY A 76 4.03 -9.78 -26.23
C GLY A 76 4.12 -11.03 -27.09
N VAL A 77 3.07 -11.30 -27.83
CA VAL A 77 2.97 -12.41 -28.78
C VAL A 77 2.38 -11.97 -30.11
N ALA A 78 2.79 -12.64 -31.17
CA ALA A 78 2.21 -12.50 -32.52
C ALA A 78 1.60 -13.82 -32.99
N LEU A 79 0.58 -13.75 -33.84
CA LEU A 79 0.02 -14.94 -34.47
C LEU A 79 1.00 -15.47 -35.54
N GLY A 80 1.31 -16.76 -35.46
CA GLY A 80 1.94 -17.49 -36.55
C GLY A 80 0.94 -17.86 -37.66
N GLY A 81 1.44 -18.42 -38.75
CA GLY A 81 0.61 -18.83 -39.91
C GLY A 81 -0.08 -20.20 -39.75
N GLY A 82 0.24 -20.93 -38.67
CA GLY A 82 -0.24 -22.30 -38.46
C GLY A 82 -1.51 -22.46 -37.63
N ASN A 83 -2.21 -21.35 -37.33
CA ASN A 83 -3.41 -21.37 -36.49
C ASN A 83 -4.61 -22.03 -37.18
N VAL A 84 -5.15 -23.10 -36.62
CA VAL A 84 -6.30 -23.84 -37.17
C VAL A 84 -7.17 -24.35 -36.03
N LEU A 85 -8.48 -24.12 -36.11
CA LEU A 85 -9.50 -24.79 -35.29
C LEU A 85 -10.45 -25.53 -36.24
N GLN A 86 -10.44 -26.86 -36.21
CA GLN A 86 -11.18 -27.68 -37.19
C GLN A 86 -12.69 -27.42 -37.09
N GLY A 87 -13.29 -27.08 -38.24
CA GLY A 87 -14.73 -26.81 -38.35
C GLY A 87 -15.15 -25.39 -37.88
N VAL A 88 -14.20 -24.52 -37.58
CA VAL A 88 -14.48 -23.13 -37.24
C VAL A 88 -13.68 -22.22 -38.18
N ALA A 89 -14.33 -21.17 -38.70
CA ALA A 89 -13.69 -20.22 -39.59
C ALA A 89 -12.64 -19.38 -38.82
N ASN A 90 -11.53 -19.05 -39.46
CA ASN A 90 -10.45 -18.30 -38.81
C ASN A 90 -10.87 -16.91 -38.31
N SER A 91 -11.94 -16.33 -38.82
CA SER A 91 -12.55 -15.07 -38.34
C SER A 91 -13.33 -15.21 -37.03
N ASP A 92 -13.60 -16.45 -36.59
CA ASP A 92 -14.54 -16.74 -35.52
C ASP A 92 -13.86 -17.25 -34.25
N TRP A 93 -12.53 -17.25 -34.21
CA TRP A 93 -11.73 -17.58 -33.04
C TRP A 93 -10.36 -16.89 -33.08
N THR A 94 -9.72 -16.82 -31.91
CA THR A 94 -8.35 -16.31 -31.79
C THR A 94 -7.63 -16.98 -30.63
N PRO A 95 -6.32 -17.27 -30.73
CA PRO A 95 -5.52 -17.57 -29.56
C PRO A 95 -5.52 -16.39 -28.57
N LEU A 96 -5.37 -16.65 -27.27
CA LEU A 96 -5.14 -15.62 -26.26
C LEU A 96 -3.64 -15.39 -26.10
N GLY A 97 -3.26 -14.17 -25.69
CA GLY A 97 -1.87 -13.72 -25.57
C GLY A 97 -1.00 -14.59 -24.67
N PHE A 98 -1.60 -15.24 -23.68
CA PHE A 98 -0.92 -16.19 -22.79
C PHE A 98 -1.03 -17.65 -23.20
N SER A 99 -1.51 -17.95 -24.39
CA SER A 99 -1.56 -19.32 -24.90
C SER A 99 -0.17 -19.90 -25.10
N SER A 100 0.00 -21.19 -24.85
CA SER A 100 1.15 -21.91 -25.36
C SER A 100 0.89 -22.39 -26.78
N PRO A 101 1.88 -22.40 -27.67
CA PRO A 101 1.76 -23.04 -28.97
C PRO A 101 1.61 -24.55 -28.81
N GLY A 102 0.85 -25.19 -29.72
CA GLY A 102 0.69 -26.64 -29.70
C GLY A 102 -0.48 -27.14 -30.48
N LYS A 103 -0.51 -28.45 -30.70
CA LYS A 103 -1.64 -29.16 -31.30
C LYS A 103 -2.47 -29.81 -30.21
N PHE A 104 -3.76 -29.85 -30.39
CA PHE A 104 -4.67 -30.48 -29.46
C PHE A 104 -5.78 -31.26 -30.20
N SER A 105 -6.28 -32.31 -29.56
CA SER A 105 -7.44 -33.05 -30.01
C SER A 105 -8.07 -33.78 -28.83
N GLY A 106 -9.37 -33.68 -28.64
CA GLY A 106 -10.06 -34.39 -27.56
C GLY A 106 -11.56 -34.14 -27.52
N PRO A 107 -12.27 -34.97 -26.72
CA PRO A 107 -13.68 -34.72 -26.41
C PRO A 107 -13.84 -33.38 -25.71
N VAL A 108 -14.98 -32.72 -25.93
CA VAL A 108 -15.27 -31.40 -25.31
C VAL A 108 -15.88 -31.61 -23.93
N ALA A 109 -15.34 -30.95 -22.93
CA ALA A 109 -15.94 -30.79 -21.62
C ALA A 109 -16.35 -29.32 -21.44
N PHE A 110 -17.63 -29.06 -21.30
CA PHE A 110 -18.15 -27.76 -20.91
C PHE A 110 -18.08 -27.62 -19.38
N VAL A 111 -17.32 -26.63 -18.87
CA VAL A 111 -16.99 -26.47 -17.45
C VAL A 111 -17.62 -25.17 -16.88
N GLY A 112 -18.79 -24.78 -17.41
CA GLY A 112 -19.47 -23.61 -16.95
C GLY A 112 -18.61 -22.33 -17.07
N TYR A 113 -18.42 -21.62 -15.98
CA TYR A 113 -17.49 -20.49 -15.91
C TYR A 113 -16.02 -20.90 -15.64
N GLY A 114 -15.76 -22.17 -15.33
CA GLY A 114 -14.42 -22.67 -14.99
C GLY A 114 -13.91 -22.15 -13.64
N ILE A 115 -14.78 -22.03 -12.67
CA ILE A 115 -14.48 -21.51 -11.35
C ILE A 115 -14.38 -22.62 -10.31
N ASP A 116 -13.32 -22.57 -9.50
CA ASP A 116 -13.14 -23.36 -8.29
C ASP A 116 -12.98 -22.39 -7.09
N ALA A 117 -14.09 -22.10 -6.42
CA ALA A 117 -14.19 -21.21 -5.28
C ALA A 117 -14.70 -21.94 -4.03
N PRO A 118 -13.85 -22.75 -3.35
CA PRO A 118 -14.24 -23.52 -2.17
C PRO A 118 -14.90 -22.70 -1.04
N PRO A 119 -14.44 -21.46 -0.74
CA PRO A 119 -15.09 -20.65 0.29
C PRO A 119 -16.54 -20.28 0.00
N LEU A 120 -16.94 -20.29 -1.30
CA LEU A 120 -18.30 -20.02 -1.75
C LEU A 120 -19.10 -21.31 -2.01
N ASN A 121 -18.51 -22.47 -1.73
CA ASN A 121 -19.07 -23.79 -2.07
C ASN A 121 -19.43 -23.93 -3.55
N TYR A 122 -18.66 -23.27 -4.44
CA TYR A 122 -18.87 -23.28 -5.89
C TYR A 122 -17.66 -23.91 -6.59
N ARG A 123 -17.85 -25.12 -7.16
CA ARG A 123 -16.77 -25.96 -7.68
C ARG A 123 -17.14 -26.58 -9.02
N GLU A 124 -16.88 -25.93 -10.13
CA GLU A 124 -17.25 -26.42 -11.47
C GLU A 124 -16.35 -27.53 -11.99
N PHE A 125 -15.19 -27.72 -11.39
CA PHE A 125 -14.30 -28.85 -11.73
C PHE A 125 -14.59 -30.14 -10.95
N GLU A 126 -15.43 -30.10 -9.94
CA GLU A 126 -15.76 -31.25 -9.15
C GLU A 126 -16.65 -32.25 -9.96
N GLY A 127 -16.31 -33.54 -9.93
CA GLY A 127 -17.06 -34.59 -10.63
C GLY A 127 -16.84 -34.67 -12.14
N ILE A 128 -16.02 -33.73 -12.75
CA ILE A 128 -15.71 -33.81 -14.18
C ILE A 128 -14.26 -34.22 -14.42
N ASN A 129 -14.04 -35.21 -15.26
CA ASN A 129 -12.70 -35.63 -15.66
C ASN A 129 -12.25 -34.87 -16.90
N LEU A 130 -11.22 -34.04 -16.78
CA LEU A 130 -10.66 -33.23 -17.88
C LEU A 130 -9.47 -33.87 -18.59
N LYS A 131 -8.95 -34.99 -18.10
CA LYS A 131 -7.78 -35.63 -18.70
C LYS A 131 -8.02 -35.98 -20.18
N GLY A 132 -7.19 -35.40 -21.05
CA GLY A 132 -7.26 -35.58 -22.50
C GLY A 132 -8.41 -34.84 -23.17
N LYS A 133 -9.12 -33.93 -22.51
CA LYS A 133 -10.27 -33.20 -23.04
C LYS A 133 -9.95 -31.75 -23.36
N VAL A 134 -10.74 -31.17 -24.26
CA VAL A 134 -10.77 -29.72 -24.52
C VAL A 134 -11.81 -29.12 -23.60
N ALA A 135 -11.36 -28.29 -22.66
CA ALA A 135 -12.22 -27.58 -21.72
C ALA A 135 -12.81 -26.33 -22.39
N VAL A 136 -14.13 -26.21 -22.43
CA VAL A 136 -14.85 -25.02 -22.89
C VAL A 136 -15.47 -24.34 -21.69
N MET A 137 -15.24 -23.04 -21.52
CA MET A 137 -15.72 -22.28 -20.36
C MET A 137 -16.02 -20.82 -20.68
N LEU A 138 -16.94 -20.25 -19.92
CA LEU A 138 -17.30 -18.85 -20.02
C LEU A 138 -16.18 -17.97 -19.43
N ARG A 139 -16.00 -16.80 -20.03
CA ARG A 139 -15.30 -15.69 -19.39
C ARG A 139 -16.10 -15.21 -18.18
N TYR A 140 -15.48 -14.37 -17.35
CA TYR A 140 -16.14 -13.72 -16.21
C TYR A 140 -16.61 -14.74 -15.13
N GLU A 141 -17.72 -14.46 -14.48
CA GLU A 141 -18.25 -15.24 -13.33
C GLU A 141 -19.77 -15.15 -13.26
N PRO A 142 -20.44 -16.02 -12.49
CA PRO A 142 -21.88 -15.94 -12.28
C PRO A 142 -22.31 -14.63 -11.63
N GLN A 143 -23.49 -14.13 -12.00
CA GLN A 143 -24.07 -12.91 -11.42
C GLN A 143 -23.15 -11.68 -11.48
N GLU A 144 -22.27 -11.56 -12.47
CA GLU A 144 -21.26 -10.49 -12.61
C GLU A 144 -21.85 -9.07 -12.54
N ARG A 145 -23.12 -8.90 -12.93
CA ARG A 145 -23.82 -7.61 -12.92
C ARG A 145 -24.64 -7.35 -11.66
N ASP A 146 -24.65 -8.28 -10.73
CA ASP A 146 -25.38 -8.17 -9.47
C ASP A 146 -24.44 -7.73 -8.35
N ASP A 147 -24.72 -6.57 -7.75
CA ASP A 147 -23.96 -6.07 -6.61
C ASP A 147 -24.04 -6.98 -5.38
N ALA A 148 -25.06 -7.82 -5.28
CA ALA A 148 -25.25 -8.78 -4.20
C ALA A 148 -24.59 -10.15 -4.47
N SER A 149 -23.92 -10.33 -5.61
CA SER A 149 -23.24 -11.58 -5.94
C SER A 149 -22.19 -11.95 -4.90
N PRO A 150 -22.13 -13.22 -4.45
CA PRO A 150 -21.07 -13.69 -3.56
C PRO A 150 -19.68 -13.71 -4.22
N PHE A 151 -19.58 -13.46 -5.53
CA PHE A 151 -18.35 -13.31 -6.30
C PHE A 151 -17.86 -11.85 -6.35
N ASP A 152 -17.85 -11.16 -5.21
CA ASP A 152 -17.40 -9.76 -5.07
C ASP A 152 -18.29 -8.72 -5.81
N GLY A 153 -19.55 -9.05 -6.10
CA GLY A 153 -20.51 -8.16 -6.75
C GLY A 153 -20.11 -7.84 -8.20
N LYS A 154 -20.17 -6.56 -8.58
CA LYS A 154 -19.76 -6.11 -9.92
C LYS A 154 -18.24 -6.02 -10.12
N LYS A 155 -17.43 -6.25 -9.09
CA LYS A 155 -15.98 -6.30 -9.22
C LYS A 155 -15.53 -7.71 -9.56
N PRO A 156 -14.63 -7.88 -10.56
CA PRO A 156 -14.13 -9.21 -10.89
C PRO A 156 -13.50 -9.88 -9.67
N SER A 157 -13.98 -11.06 -9.30
CA SER A 157 -13.36 -11.86 -8.26
C SER A 157 -12.03 -12.46 -8.75
N ARG A 158 -11.19 -12.90 -7.81
CA ARG A 158 -9.91 -13.57 -8.14
C ARG A 158 -10.09 -14.83 -9.00
N TRP A 159 -11.24 -15.50 -8.89
CA TRP A 159 -11.54 -16.74 -9.63
C TRP A 159 -11.99 -16.48 -11.07
N SER A 160 -12.40 -15.24 -11.41
CA SER A 160 -12.84 -14.89 -12.76
C SER A 160 -11.69 -14.79 -13.77
N ALA A 161 -10.43 -14.66 -13.30
CA ALA A 161 -9.26 -14.49 -14.15
C ALA A 161 -9.07 -15.67 -15.11
N MET A 162 -9.07 -15.40 -16.43
CA MET A 162 -8.95 -16.45 -17.46
C MET A 162 -7.71 -17.33 -17.28
N ARG A 163 -6.60 -16.73 -16.87
CA ARG A 163 -5.35 -17.44 -16.63
C ARG A 163 -5.47 -18.44 -15.46
N TYR A 164 -6.13 -18.03 -14.37
CA TYR A 164 -6.43 -18.94 -13.23
C TYR A 164 -7.26 -20.14 -13.67
N LYS A 165 -8.32 -19.90 -14.43
CA LYS A 165 -9.19 -20.97 -14.97
C LYS A 165 -8.43 -21.91 -15.90
N ALA A 166 -7.58 -21.37 -16.77
CA ALA A 166 -6.75 -22.17 -17.66
C ALA A 166 -5.72 -23.01 -16.89
N MET A 167 -5.10 -22.47 -15.86
CA MET A 167 -4.20 -23.20 -14.97
C MET A 167 -4.93 -24.38 -14.29
N LYS A 168 -6.09 -24.15 -13.70
CA LYS A 168 -6.88 -25.22 -13.05
C LYS A 168 -7.26 -26.32 -14.05
N ALA A 169 -7.71 -25.97 -15.25
CA ALA A 169 -8.03 -26.95 -16.30
C ALA A 169 -6.79 -27.75 -16.75
N ARG A 170 -5.64 -27.09 -16.93
CA ARG A 170 -4.35 -27.71 -17.26
C ARG A 170 -3.97 -28.75 -16.22
N ASP A 171 -4.02 -28.39 -14.94
CA ASP A 171 -3.60 -29.25 -13.84
C ASP A 171 -4.50 -30.47 -13.68
N LEU A 172 -5.75 -30.35 -14.13
CA LEU A 172 -6.70 -31.47 -14.25
C LEU A 172 -6.55 -32.26 -15.56
N GLY A 173 -5.53 -31.94 -16.38
CA GLY A 173 -5.14 -32.70 -17.57
C GLY A 173 -5.88 -32.33 -18.85
N ALA A 174 -6.50 -31.16 -18.93
CA ALA A 174 -7.04 -30.64 -20.18
C ALA A 174 -5.93 -30.47 -21.23
N VAL A 175 -6.24 -30.75 -22.51
CA VAL A 175 -5.29 -30.59 -23.62
C VAL A 175 -5.39 -29.25 -24.29
N ALA A 176 -6.46 -28.50 -24.07
CA ALA A 176 -6.66 -27.12 -24.48
C ALA A 176 -7.80 -26.49 -23.68
N VAL A 177 -7.80 -25.17 -23.62
CA VAL A 177 -8.90 -24.37 -23.05
C VAL A 177 -9.47 -23.44 -24.13
N ILE A 178 -10.78 -23.42 -24.24
CA ILE A 178 -11.53 -22.53 -25.12
C ILE A 178 -12.43 -21.64 -24.27
N PHE A 179 -12.17 -20.36 -24.26
CA PHE A 179 -13.05 -19.38 -23.65
C PHE A 179 -14.13 -18.90 -24.63
N VAL A 180 -15.27 -18.49 -24.09
CA VAL A 180 -16.35 -17.86 -24.81
C VAL A 180 -16.93 -16.74 -23.94
N THR A 181 -17.25 -15.60 -24.54
CA THR A 181 -18.04 -14.56 -23.88
C THR A 181 -19.48 -15.03 -23.81
N GLY A 182 -20.10 -15.07 -22.61
CA GLY A 182 -21.49 -15.49 -22.47
C GLY A 182 -22.46 -14.48 -23.08
N PRO A 183 -23.69 -14.88 -23.51
CA PRO A 183 -24.67 -13.99 -24.09
C PRO A 183 -25.00 -12.75 -23.27
N VAL A 184 -24.96 -12.84 -21.94
CA VAL A 184 -25.24 -11.69 -21.04
C VAL A 184 -24.16 -10.62 -21.16
N GLN A 185 -22.88 -11.00 -21.29
CA GLN A 185 -21.75 -10.09 -21.39
C GLN A 185 -21.44 -9.69 -22.83
N ASP A 186 -21.81 -10.54 -23.79
CA ASP A 186 -21.56 -10.30 -25.22
C ASP A 186 -22.45 -9.20 -25.79
N GLU A 187 -23.65 -9.01 -25.24
CA GLU A 187 -24.63 -7.99 -25.64
C GLU A 187 -24.92 -8.00 -27.16
N GLY A 188 -24.77 -9.16 -27.81
CA GLY A 188 -24.96 -9.32 -29.24
C GLY A 188 -23.83 -8.77 -30.12
N LEU A 189 -22.70 -8.42 -29.54
CA LEU A 189 -21.54 -7.88 -30.28
C LEU A 189 -20.74 -8.97 -31.00
N ASP A 190 -20.77 -10.20 -30.50
CA ASP A 190 -20.06 -11.39 -31.02
C ASP A 190 -18.58 -11.12 -31.42
N LYS A 191 -17.86 -10.37 -30.56
CA LYS A 191 -16.50 -9.90 -30.81
C LYS A 191 -15.46 -10.81 -30.17
N LEU A 192 -14.36 -10.98 -30.88
CA LEU A 192 -13.14 -11.55 -30.34
C LEU A 192 -12.27 -10.46 -29.70
N PRO A 193 -11.52 -10.76 -28.62
CA PRO A 193 -10.55 -9.84 -28.10
C PRO A 193 -9.42 -9.61 -29.12
N ALA A 194 -8.83 -8.44 -29.11
CA ALA A 194 -7.55 -8.24 -29.75
C ALA A 194 -6.47 -9.12 -29.09
N LEU A 195 -5.50 -9.55 -29.88
CA LEU A 195 -4.32 -10.21 -29.31
C LEU A 195 -3.59 -9.16 -28.48
N ALA A 196 -3.53 -9.36 -27.16
CA ALA A 196 -2.85 -8.44 -26.28
C ALA A 196 -1.34 -8.47 -26.53
N ASN A 197 -0.77 -7.31 -26.86
CA ASN A 197 0.67 -7.10 -27.06
C ASN A 197 1.26 -6.21 -25.95
N ASP A 198 0.59 -6.12 -24.82
CA ASP A 198 0.85 -5.19 -23.74
C ASP A 198 1.66 -5.81 -22.59
N GLY A 199 2.73 -6.51 -22.93
CA GLY A 199 3.74 -6.98 -21.97
C GLY A 199 4.14 -8.45 -22.10
N PRO A 200 5.19 -8.86 -21.38
CA PRO A 200 5.73 -10.22 -21.40
C PRO A 200 4.80 -11.17 -20.63
N GLU A 201 3.83 -11.76 -21.32
CA GLU A 201 3.00 -12.80 -20.73
C GLU A 201 3.69 -14.16 -20.81
N SER A 202 3.80 -14.84 -19.67
CA SER A 202 4.29 -16.23 -19.64
C SER A 202 3.22 -17.17 -20.20
N PRO A 203 3.58 -18.19 -20.99
CA PRO A 203 2.67 -19.17 -21.52
C PRO A 203 1.93 -19.95 -20.43
N ALA A 204 0.67 -20.34 -20.68
CA ALA A 204 -0.17 -21.08 -19.73
C ALA A 204 0.18 -22.57 -19.62
N GLY A 205 1.10 -23.08 -20.43
CA GLY A 205 1.47 -24.49 -20.46
C GLY A 205 0.55 -25.39 -21.32
N LEU A 206 -0.46 -24.80 -21.96
CA LEU A 206 -1.36 -25.48 -22.93
C LEU A 206 -1.93 -24.46 -23.91
N PRO A 207 -2.49 -24.92 -25.08
CA PRO A 207 -3.25 -24.07 -25.98
C PRO A 207 -4.46 -23.45 -25.30
N VAL A 208 -4.58 -22.11 -25.37
CA VAL A 208 -5.70 -21.32 -24.86
C VAL A 208 -6.20 -20.39 -25.95
N LEU A 209 -7.48 -20.45 -26.22
CA LEU A 209 -8.09 -19.66 -27.29
C LEU A 209 -9.49 -19.18 -26.90
N GLN A 210 -10.00 -18.20 -27.62
CA GLN A 210 -11.38 -17.77 -27.50
C GLN A 210 -12.11 -17.95 -28.83
N VAL A 211 -13.35 -18.41 -28.76
CA VAL A 211 -14.28 -18.45 -29.89
C VAL A 211 -15.39 -17.43 -29.69
N LYS A 212 -16.02 -17.01 -30.80
CA LYS A 212 -17.23 -16.18 -30.77
C LYS A 212 -18.37 -16.91 -30.05
N THR A 213 -19.27 -16.12 -29.46
CA THR A 213 -20.48 -16.61 -28.77
C THR A 213 -21.34 -17.42 -29.72
N SER A 214 -21.52 -16.95 -30.96
CA SER A 214 -22.29 -17.61 -32.04
C SER A 214 -21.73 -19.00 -32.44
N VAL A 215 -20.45 -19.22 -32.25
CA VAL A 215 -19.81 -20.52 -32.48
C VAL A 215 -20.13 -21.49 -31.33
N ALA A 216 -19.88 -21.06 -30.11
CA ALA A 216 -20.07 -21.91 -28.93
C ALA A 216 -21.56 -22.18 -28.63
N GLN A 217 -22.46 -21.26 -28.97
CA GLN A 217 -23.91 -21.48 -28.86
C GLN A 217 -24.41 -22.68 -29.68
N LYS A 218 -23.70 -23.06 -30.77
CA LYS A 218 -23.97 -24.31 -31.51
C LYS A 218 -23.53 -25.58 -30.78
N TRP A 219 -22.74 -25.46 -29.73
CA TRP A 219 -22.21 -26.57 -28.95
C TRP A 219 -22.98 -26.79 -27.64
N VAL A 220 -23.41 -25.71 -27.02
CA VAL A 220 -24.15 -25.68 -25.77
C VAL A 220 -25.07 -24.48 -25.72
N ASP A 221 -26.29 -24.62 -25.20
CA ASP A 221 -27.18 -23.49 -24.98
C ASP A 221 -26.64 -22.59 -23.82
N LEU A 222 -25.86 -21.60 -24.22
CA LEU A 222 -25.19 -20.70 -23.27
C LEU A 222 -26.19 -19.78 -22.56
N ALA A 223 -27.28 -19.38 -23.23
CA ALA A 223 -28.29 -18.50 -22.64
C ALA A 223 -29.09 -19.21 -21.54
N ALA A 224 -29.53 -20.42 -21.81
CA ALA A 224 -30.18 -21.25 -20.78
C ALA A 224 -29.22 -21.52 -19.62
N PHE A 225 -27.97 -21.90 -19.93
CA PHE A 225 -26.95 -22.16 -18.90
C PHE A 225 -26.73 -20.95 -17.97
N GLN A 226 -26.48 -19.74 -18.51
CA GLN A 226 -26.25 -18.55 -17.70
C GLN A 226 -27.47 -18.23 -16.83
N LYS A 227 -28.66 -18.25 -17.40
CA LYS A 227 -29.90 -18.00 -16.67
C LYS A 227 -30.09 -18.95 -15.49
N GLU A 228 -29.79 -20.22 -15.68
CA GLU A 228 -29.93 -21.26 -14.62
C GLU A 228 -28.85 -21.10 -13.54
N VAL A 229 -27.59 -20.84 -13.92
CA VAL A 229 -26.49 -20.67 -12.95
C VAL A 229 -26.64 -19.39 -12.17
N ASP A 230 -27.03 -18.30 -12.81
CA ASP A 230 -27.25 -17.02 -12.12
C ASP A 230 -28.42 -17.09 -11.13
N ALA A 231 -29.41 -18.01 -11.37
CA ALA A 231 -30.55 -18.16 -10.48
C ALA A 231 -30.24 -18.96 -9.21
N ASP A 232 -29.35 -19.96 -9.24
CA ASP A 232 -29.16 -20.87 -8.10
C ASP A 232 -27.70 -21.14 -7.73
N LEU A 233 -26.74 -20.58 -8.46
CA LEU A 233 -25.29 -20.73 -8.25
C LEU A 233 -24.84 -22.19 -8.11
N LYS A 234 -25.46 -23.10 -8.91
CA LYS A 234 -25.04 -24.51 -8.92
C LYS A 234 -24.19 -24.85 -10.13
N PRO A 235 -23.05 -25.50 -9.95
CA PRO A 235 -22.23 -26.04 -11.05
C PRO A 235 -23.01 -26.97 -11.97
N ARG A 236 -22.78 -26.81 -13.29
CA ARG A 236 -23.46 -27.60 -14.34
C ARG A 236 -22.50 -28.14 -15.39
N SER A 237 -21.30 -28.51 -14.96
CA SER A 237 -20.26 -29.04 -15.83
C SER A 237 -20.64 -30.39 -16.43
N ARG A 238 -20.35 -30.60 -17.72
CA ARG A 238 -20.68 -31.86 -18.44
C ARG A 238 -19.78 -32.09 -19.64
N VAL A 239 -19.61 -33.35 -19.99
CA VAL A 239 -18.96 -33.71 -21.24
C VAL A 239 -19.98 -33.63 -22.36
N LEU A 240 -19.61 -33.04 -23.49
CA LEU A 240 -20.46 -32.95 -24.69
C LEU A 240 -20.14 -34.05 -25.66
N ASP A 241 -21.14 -34.51 -26.44
CA ASP A 241 -20.93 -35.42 -27.55
C ASP A 241 -20.31 -34.67 -28.76
N ARG A 242 -19.06 -34.23 -28.59
CA ARG A 242 -18.33 -33.46 -29.59
C ARG A 242 -16.83 -33.67 -29.41
N MET A 243 -16.13 -33.75 -30.54
CA MET A 243 -14.67 -33.68 -30.61
C MET A 243 -14.25 -32.35 -31.17
N LEU A 244 -13.20 -31.77 -30.61
CA LEU A 244 -12.51 -30.61 -31.18
C LEU A 244 -11.02 -30.91 -31.34
N SER A 245 -10.46 -30.40 -32.43
CA SER A 245 -9.03 -30.44 -32.67
C SER A 245 -8.55 -29.14 -33.31
N GLY A 246 -7.31 -28.79 -33.06
CA GLY A 246 -6.74 -27.57 -33.58
C GLY A 246 -5.24 -27.50 -33.39
N THR A 247 -4.69 -26.40 -33.90
CA THR A 247 -3.30 -25.99 -33.71
C THR A 247 -3.31 -24.52 -33.33
N VAL A 248 -2.61 -24.17 -32.26
CA VAL A 248 -2.29 -22.81 -31.90
C VAL A 248 -0.81 -22.56 -32.25
N ASP A 249 -0.57 -21.54 -33.03
CA ASP A 249 0.74 -21.08 -33.44
C ASP A 249 0.87 -19.60 -33.01
N VAL A 250 1.43 -19.40 -31.82
CA VAL A 250 1.77 -18.09 -31.28
C VAL A 250 3.27 -18.01 -31.09
N LYS A 251 3.84 -16.87 -31.45
CA LYS A 251 5.28 -16.60 -31.35
C LYS A 251 5.51 -15.41 -30.42
N ALA A 252 6.52 -15.49 -29.58
CA ALA A 252 6.95 -14.37 -28.75
C ALA A 252 7.38 -13.20 -29.65
N SER A 253 6.90 -12.00 -29.33
CA SER A 253 7.37 -10.75 -29.90
C SER A 253 8.38 -10.12 -28.98
N PHE A 254 9.46 -9.57 -29.57
CA PHE A 254 10.55 -8.95 -28.83
C PHE A 254 10.76 -7.52 -29.31
N ALA A 255 11.07 -6.62 -28.39
CA ALA A 255 11.69 -5.33 -28.67
C ALA A 255 13.15 -5.36 -28.26
N GLU A 256 13.94 -4.57 -28.91
CA GLU A 256 15.33 -4.34 -28.51
C GLU A 256 15.35 -3.27 -27.43
N ALA A 257 15.93 -3.59 -26.28
CA ALA A 257 16.22 -2.66 -25.20
C ALA A 257 17.72 -2.40 -25.09
N GLN A 258 18.11 -1.30 -24.49
CA GLN A 258 19.50 -0.88 -24.41
C GLN A 258 19.78 -0.32 -23.01
N ASN A 259 20.70 -0.92 -22.26
CA ASN A 259 21.32 -0.21 -21.15
C ASN A 259 22.34 0.77 -21.69
N VAL A 260 22.49 1.94 -21.04
CA VAL A 260 23.50 2.93 -21.43
C VAL A 260 24.44 3.14 -20.25
N ALA A 261 25.73 2.81 -20.41
CA ALA A 261 26.67 2.92 -19.31
C ALA A 261 28.03 3.51 -19.71
N GLY A 262 28.58 4.30 -18.77
CA GLY A 262 29.90 4.89 -18.88
C GLY A 262 30.75 4.60 -17.66
N ILE A 263 32.07 4.69 -17.82
CA ILE A 263 33.06 4.36 -16.79
C ILE A 263 33.92 5.58 -16.47
N LEU A 264 34.00 5.91 -15.19
CA LEU A 264 35.06 6.74 -14.63
C LEU A 264 36.15 5.80 -14.07
N ARG A 265 37.30 5.67 -14.78
CA ARG A 265 38.31 4.70 -14.42
C ARG A 265 38.88 4.90 -13.02
N GLY A 266 39.05 3.79 -12.34
CA GLY A 266 39.78 3.72 -11.08
C GLY A 266 41.26 4.09 -11.22
N ARG A 267 41.93 4.34 -10.10
CA ARG A 267 43.36 4.63 -10.01
C ARG A 267 43.98 3.95 -8.80
N GLY A 268 45.28 3.71 -8.86
CA GLY A 268 46.05 3.17 -7.74
C GLY A 268 45.56 1.79 -7.25
N LYS A 269 45.63 1.55 -5.97
CA LYS A 269 45.36 0.26 -5.33
C LYS A 269 43.90 -0.21 -5.45
N LEU A 270 42.96 0.72 -5.57
CA LEU A 270 41.52 0.42 -5.62
C LEU A 270 40.97 0.29 -7.05
N ALA A 271 41.79 0.48 -8.08
CA ALA A 271 41.36 0.57 -9.47
C ALA A 271 40.59 -0.65 -10.00
N SER A 272 40.81 -1.84 -9.43
CA SER A 272 40.15 -3.09 -9.81
C SER A 272 38.76 -3.26 -9.19
N GLU A 273 38.44 -2.53 -8.12
CA GLU A 273 37.15 -2.56 -7.46
C GLU A 273 36.17 -1.59 -8.14
N VAL A 274 34.88 -1.88 -8.04
CA VAL A 274 33.82 -1.18 -8.78
C VAL A 274 32.72 -0.68 -7.86
N VAL A 275 32.29 0.57 -8.05
CA VAL A 275 31.04 1.10 -7.51
C VAL A 275 30.11 1.35 -8.69
N VAL A 276 28.86 0.92 -8.59
CA VAL A 276 27.84 1.16 -9.60
C VAL A 276 26.91 2.28 -9.11
N LEU A 277 26.62 3.24 -9.99
CA LEU A 277 25.62 4.27 -9.80
C LEU A 277 24.59 4.12 -10.92
N GLY A 278 23.31 3.97 -10.60
CA GLY A 278 22.29 3.69 -11.60
C GLY A 278 20.92 4.27 -11.34
N ALA A 279 20.12 4.26 -12.39
CA ALA A 279 18.69 4.55 -12.43
C ALA A 279 18.11 3.89 -13.68
N HIS A 280 16.79 3.60 -13.73
CA HIS A 280 16.19 3.28 -15.01
C HIS A 280 15.78 4.54 -15.78
N TYR A 281 15.67 4.42 -17.11
CA TYR A 281 15.31 5.55 -17.96
C TYR A 281 14.12 5.27 -18.89
N ASP A 282 13.64 4.01 -18.95
CA ASP A 282 12.36 3.67 -19.59
C ASP A 282 11.18 4.05 -18.71
N HIS A 283 9.98 4.12 -19.34
CA HIS A 283 8.70 4.27 -18.62
C HIS A 283 7.58 3.69 -19.49
N LEU A 284 6.32 4.00 -19.18
CA LEU A 284 5.14 3.30 -19.70
C LEU A 284 4.72 3.69 -21.12
N GLY A 285 5.39 4.65 -21.79
CA GLY A 285 5.04 5.05 -23.15
C GLY A 285 3.63 5.66 -23.24
N HIS A 286 2.75 4.99 -23.96
CA HIS A 286 1.34 5.37 -24.08
C HIS A 286 0.43 4.64 -23.08
N GLY A 287 0.96 4.24 -21.92
CA GLY A 287 0.21 3.59 -20.86
C GLY A 287 -0.07 2.11 -21.14
N GLY A 288 -1.28 1.66 -20.87
CA GLY A 288 -1.64 0.24 -20.93
C GLY A 288 -1.33 -0.49 -19.64
N ARG A 289 -0.76 -1.71 -19.73
CA ARG A 289 -0.42 -2.50 -18.56
C ARG A 289 0.66 -1.80 -17.72
N GLY A 290 0.46 -1.69 -16.43
CA GLY A 290 1.32 -0.94 -15.51
C GLY A 290 0.77 0.45 -15.20
N SER A 291 -0.02 1.05 -16.10
CA SER A 291 -0.68 2.34 -15.84
C SER A 291 -1.77 2.21 -14.78
N MET A 292 -1.83 3.18 -13.88
CA MET A 292 -2.96 3.34 -12.94
C MET A 292 -4.24 3.81 -13.64
N ARG A 293 -4.12 4.20 -14.92
CA ARG A 293 -5.23 4.52 -15.84
C ARG A 293 -5.11 3.68 -17.12
N PRO A 294 -5.34 2.37 -17.07
CA PRO A 294 -4.99 1.45 -18.17
C PRO A 294 -5.75 1.69 -19.47
N ASN A 295 -6.86 2.42 -19.43
CA ASN A 295 -7.65 2.80 -20.62
C ASN A 295 -7.27 4.19 -21.16
N ASP A 296 -6.38 4.91 -20.49
CA ASP A 296 -5.86 6.20 -20.96
C ASP A 296 -4.64 5.95 -21.84
N THR A 297 -4.71 6.41 -23.09
CA THR A 297 -3.63 6.25 -24.09
C THR A 297 -2.78 7.50 -24.25
N ALA A 298 -2.94 8.49 -23.38
CA ALA A 298 -2.08 9.66 -23.34
C ALA A 298 -0.63 9.25 -23.03
N ILE A 299 0.31 10.10 -23.40
CA ILE A 299 1.73 9.86 -23.13
C ILE A 299 1.93 9.89 -21.61
N HIS A 300 2.56 8.85 -21.07
CA HIS A 300 3.00 8.79 -19.69
C HIS A 300 4.44 9.30 -19.65
N ASN A 301 4.62 10.59 -19.37
CA ASN A 301 5.93 11.24 -19.46
C ASN A 301 6.91 10.76 -18.39
N GLY A 302 6.43 10.26 -17.23
CA GLY A 302 7.26 9.69 -16.19
C GLY A 302 8.36 10.66 -15.73
N ALA A 303 7.95 11.86 -15.29
CA ALA A 303 8.91 12.90 -14.94
C ALA A 303 9.59 12.62 -13.61
N ASP A 304 8.83 12.14 -12.62
CA ASP A 304 9.41 11.62 -11.39
C ASP A 304 9.83 10.16 -11.58
N ASP A 305 9.02 9.36 -12.22
CA ASP A 305 9.29 7.96 -12.53
C ASP A 305 9.66 7.75 -14.03
N ASN A 306 10.94 7.68 -14.43
CA ASN A 306 12.11 7.94 -13.61
C ASN A 306 13.08 8.88 -14.37
N ALA A 307 12.52 9.96 -14.99
CA ALA A 307 13.38 10.98 -15.55
C ALA A 307 14.14 11.73 -14.44
N SER A 308 13.57 11.82 -13.22
CA SER A 308 14.20 12.44 -12.07
C SER A 308 15.45 11.71 -11.60
N GLY A 309 15.37 10.39 -11.43
CA GLY A 309 16.50 9.54 -11.06
C GLY A 309 17.57 9.53 -12.13
N THR A 310 17.20 9.35 -13.40
CA THR A 310 18.12 9.43 -14.54
C THR A 310 18.83 10.77 -14.58
N ALA A 311 18.14 11.89 -14.43
CA ALA A 311 18.71 13.23 -14.40
C ALA A 311 19.68 13.40 -13.22
N ALA A 312 19.27 12.92 -12.02
CA ALA A 312 20.14 12.99 -10.84
C ALA A 312 21.42 12.18 -11.01
N VAL A 313 21.36 11.01 -11.64
CA VAL A 313 22.54 10.20 -11.99
C VAL A 313 23.45 10.96 -12.98
N LEU A 314 22.92 11.61 -14.01
CA LEU A 314 23.72 12.41 -14.97
C LEU A 314 24.42 13.59 -14.29
N VAL A 315 23.74 14.32 -13.41
CA VAL A 315 24.32 15.42 -12.62
C VAL A 315 25.39 14.87 -11.67
N ALA A 316 25.09 13.77 -10.96
CA ALA A 316 26.05 13.11 -10.07
C ALA A 316 27.28 12.61 -10.80
N ALA A 317 27.15 12.05 -12.01
CA ALA A 317 28.26 11.57 -12.83
C ALA A 317 29.26 12.70 -13.19
N LYS A 318 28.72 13.87 -13.58
CA LYS A 318 29.56 15.06 -13.81
C LYS A 318 30.26 15.52 -12.53
N ARG A 319 29.54 15.58 -11.42
CA ARG A 319 30.08 15.97 -10.11
C ARG A 319 31.13 14.98 -9.61
N LEU A 320 30.97 13.69 -9.83
CA LEU A 320 31.97 12.66 -9.50
C LEU A 320 33.27 12.85 -10.26
N SER A 321 33.22 13.22 -11.54
CA SER A 321 34.43 13.54 -12.33
C SER A 321 35.24 14.67 -11.73
N GLU A 322 34.58 15.62 -11.04
CA GLU A 322 35.24 16.71 -10.31
C GLU A 322 35.76 16.23 -8.95
N LEU A 323 34.90 15.61 -8.14
CA LEU A 323 35.23 15.17 -6.78
C LEU A 323 36.38 14.14 -6.74
N LEU A 324 36.50 13.33 -7.77
CA LEU A 324 37.51 12.24 -7.86
C LEU A 324 38.74 12.60 -8.71
N ARG A 325 38.83 13.83 -9.22
CA ARG A 325 39.90 14.26 -10.14
C ARG A 325 41.28 14.00 -9.57
N ASP A 326 41.52 14.40 -8.34
CA ASP A 326 42.85 14.41 -7.70
C ASP A 326 43.06 13.19 -6.77
N ALA A 327 42.08 12.26 -6.69
CA ALA A 327 42.19 11.06 -5.90
C ALA A 327 43.32 10.14 -6.47
N LYS A 328 44.36 9.86 -5.66
CA LYS A 328 45.48 9.00 -6.02
C LYS A 328 45.05 7.53 -6.12
N ASP A 329 44.28 7.08 -5.11
CA ASP A 329 43.64 5.77 -5.09
C ASP A 329 42.14 5.96 -5.19
N ARG A 330 41.49 5.28 -6.12
CA ARG A 330 40.05 5.30 -6.26
C ARG A 330 39.52 4.09 -7.00
N ARG A 331 38.34 3.64 -6.64
CA ARG A 331 37.58 2.61 -7.33
C ARG A 331 37.10 3.09 -8.70
N THR A 332 36.92 2.14 -9.60
CA THR A 332 36.22 2.40 -10.86
C THR A 332 34.74 2.69 -10.54
N VAL A 333 34.19 3.78 -11.06
CA VAL A 333 32.76 4.06 -10.98
C VAL A 333 32.11 3.73 -12.32
N VAL A 334 31.13 2.86 -12.33
CA VAL A 334 30.29 2.56 -13.48
C VAL A 334 28.97 3.29 -13.29
N VAL A 335 28.66 4.22 -14.19
CA VAL A 335 27.37 4.91 -14.25
C VAL A 335 26.51 4.18 -15.27
N ALA A 336 25.40 3.57 -14.85
CA ALA A 336 24.58 2.71 -15.67
C ALA A 336 23.11 3.17 -15.62
N LEU A 337 22.54 3.48 -16.78
CA LEU A 337 21.14 3.79 -16.96
C LEU A 337 20.46 2.55 -17.58
N PHE A 338 19.48 1.99 -16.86
CA PHE A 338 18.85 0.74 -17.23
C PHE A 338 17.58 0.98 -18.05
N SER A 339 17.26 0.05 -18.93
CA SER A 339 15.99 0.02 -19.66
C SER A 339 15.19 -1.24 -19.30
N ALA A 340 13.91 -1.25 -19.61
CA ALA A 340 13.01 -2.36 -19.32
C ALA A 340 12.89 -2.69 -17.81
N GLU A 341 12.99 -1.69 -16.96
CA GLU A 341 12.71 -1.81 -15.54
C GLU A 341 11.21 -2.08 -15.31
N GLU A 342 10.34 -1.29 -15.96
CA GLU A 342 8.87 -1.32 -15.90
C GLU A 342 8.25 -2.67 -16.33
N VAL A 343 9.00 -3.48 -17.02
CA VAL A 343 8.59 -4.82 -17.44
C VAL A 343 9.30 -5.96 -16.68
N GLY A 344 9.84 -5.63 -15.49
CA GLY A 344 10.37 -6.61 -14.55
C GLY A 344 11.88 -6.60 -14.40
N LEU A 345 12.51 -5.43 -14.24
CA LEU A 345 13.94 -5.22 -13.97
C LEU A 345 14.86 -5.77 -15.07
N GLY A 346 14.34 -5.81 -16.32
CA GLY A 346 15.03 -6.49 -17.43
C GLY A 346 16.46 -5.98 -17.67
N GLY A 347 16.63 -4.64 -17.60
CA GLY A 347 17.93 -4.00 -17.84
C GLY A 347 18.99 -4.30 -16.79
N SER A 348 18.65 -4.09 -15.52
CA SER A 348 19.60 -4.36 -14.44
C SER A 348 19.93 -5.84 -14.29
N ALA A 349 18.95 -6.72 -14.49
CA ALA A 349 19.16 -8.16 -14.49
C ALA A 349 20.11 -8.57 -15.64
N HIS A 350 19.88 -8.06 -16.86
CA HIS A 350 20.76 -8.30 -18.00
C HIS A 350 22.16 -7.72 -17.77
N PHE A 351 22.23 -6.49 -17.20
CA PHE A 351 23.53 -5.86 -16.89
C PHE A 351 24.36 -6.68 -15.92
N VAL A 352 23.75 -7.16 -14.83
CA VAL A 352 24.47 -7.98 -13.82
C VAL A 352 24.91 -9.32 -14.42
N ALA A 353 24.06 -9.95 -15.24
CA ALA A 353 24.38 -11.22 -15.90
C ALA A 353 25.51 -11.08 -16.95
N ASN A 354 25.63 -9.93 -17.62
CA ASN A 354 26.56 -9.64 -18.71
C ASN A 354 27.38 -8.37 -18.42
N SER A 355 27.83 -8.22 -17.20
CA SER A 355 28.48 -7.00 -16.73
C SER A 355 29.81 -6.71 -17.45
N PRO A 356 30.08 -5.41 -17.74
CA PRO A 356 31.37 -5.00 -18.35
C PRO A 356 32.55 -5.13 -17.39
N ARG A 357 32.31 -5.42 -16.13
CA ARG A 357 33.28 -5.63 -15.06
C ARG A 357 32.88 -6.85 -14.23
N PRO A 358 33.83 -7.60 -13.67
CA PRO A 358 33.52 -8.76 -12.85
C PRO A 358 32.59 -8.36 -11.67
N VAL A 359 31.48 -9.07 -11.52
CA VAL A 359 30.45 -8.77 -10.50
C VAL A 359 31.04 -8.90 -9.09
N GLU A 360 31.92 -9.84 -8.86
CA GLU A 360 32.66 -10.06 -7.61
C GLU A 360 33.64 -8.93 -7.25
N LYS A 361 33.86 -7.98 -8.14
CA LYS A 361 34.60 -6.74 -7.87
C LYS A 361 33.72 -5.56 -7.56
N MET A 362 32.40 -5.71 -7.64
CA MET A 362 31.46 -4.67 -7.28
C MET A 362 31.32 -4.61 -5.77
N VAL A 363 31.69 -3.49 -5.19
CA VAL A 363 31.65 -3.29 -3.72
C VAL A 363 30.39 -2.57 -3.26
N ALA A 364 29.70 -1.89 -4.17
CA ALA A 364 28.45 -1.20 -3.89
C ALA A 364 27.67 -0.86 -5.16
N MET A 365 26.35 -0.77 -5.03
CA MET A 365 25.46 -0.15 -6.03
C MET A 365 24.54 0.86 -5.37
N VAL A 366 24.45 2.06 -5.96
CA VAL A 366 23.53 3.13 -5.55
C VAL A 366 22.52 3.35 -6.67
N ASN A 367 21.25 3.13 -6.36
CA ASN A 367 20.12 3.29 -7.28
C ASN A 367 19.33 4.55 -6.96
N LEU A 368 18.84 5.22 -7.99
CA LEU A 368 17.93 6.36 -7.85
C LEU A 368 16.66 6.10 -8.62
N ASP A 369 15.54 6.18 -7.91
CA ASP A 369 14.23 5.98 -8.51
C ASP A 369 13.20 6.86 -7.81
N MET A 370 12.46 7.69 -8.59
CA MET A 370 11.51 8.68 -8.09
C MET A 370 12.14 9.61 -7.03
N VAL A 371 13.08 10.45 -7.46
CA VAL A 371 13.78 11.41 -6.56
C VAL A 371 13.38 12.86 -6.79
N GLY A 372 12.33 13.10 -7.57
CA GLY A 372 11.84 14.42 -7.92
C GLY A 372 10.71 14.95 -7.05
N ALA A 373 10.14 14.15 -6.15
CA ALA A 373 9.05 14.55 -5.28
C ALA A 373 9.51 14.86 -3.84
N LEU A 374 10.75 15.34 -3.66
CA LEU A 374 11.31 15.66 -2.34
C LEU A 374 10.44 16.66 -1.59
N ARG A 375 10.03 16.32 -0.35
CA ARG A 375 9.21 17.12 0.55
C ARG A 375 9.96 17.33 1.86
N ASP A 376 9.95 18.54 2.41
CA ASP A 376 10.58 18.90 3.71
C ASP A 376 12.06 18.47 3.81
N ASP A 377 12.77 18.44 2.69
CA ASP A 377 14.17 17.95 2.62
C ASP A 377 14.37 16.53 3.17
N LYS A 378 13.31 15.68 3.15
CA LYS A 378 13.34 14.29 3.61
C LYS A 378 13.57 13.32 2.45
N LEU A 379 14.65 12.55 2.52
CA LEU A 379 15.03 11.52 1.57
C LEU A 379 14.95 10.15 2.25
N VAL A 380 14.45 9.16 1.54
CA VAL A 380 14.45 7.77 1.99
C VAL A 380 15.62 7.03 1.32
N ALA A 381 16.42 6.34 2.11
CA ALA A 381 17.51 5.47 1.64
C ALA A 381 17.21 4.02 2.02
N LEU A 382 16.67 3.28 1.06
CA LEU A 382 16.38 1.85 1.21
C LEU A 382 17.63 1.02 0.98
N GLY A 383 17.63 -0.23 1.47
CA GLY A 383 18.77 -1.13 1.35
C GLY A 383 19.91 -0.82 2.32
N SER A 384 19.72 0.13 3.24
CA SER A 384 20.78 0.52 4.19
C SER A 384 21.17 -0.57 5.17
N GLU A 385 20.37 -1.63 5.32
CA GLU A 385 20.71 -2.80 6.13
C GLU A 385 21.59 -3.80 5.35
N SER A 386 21.84 -3.55 4.06
CA SER A 386 22.74 -4.39 3.24
C SER A 386 24.21 -4.26 3.62
N ALA A 387 24.60 -3.22 4.37
CA ALA A 387 25.92 -3.04 4.97
C ALA A 387 25.85 -2.12 6.20
N PRO A 388 26.53 -2.46 7.29
CA PRO A 388 26.48 -1.67 8.55
C PRO A 388 27.08 -0.28 8.42
N GLU A 389 27.97 -0.06 7.44
CA GLU A 389 28.66 1.20 7.22
C GLU A 389 27.77 2.30 6.62
N TRP A 390 26.62 1.92 6.05
CA TRP A 390 25.72 2.85 5.35
C TRP A 390 25.16 3.95 6.25
N ARG A 391 24.67 3.58 7.44
CA ARG A 391 23.95 4.54 8.31
C ARG A 391 24.81 5.75 8.68
N ALA A 392 25.99 5.53 9.22
CA ALA A 392 26.88 6.61 9.64
C ALA A 392 27.30 7.50 8.46
N MET A 393 27.49 6.91 7.27
CA MET A 393 27.81 7.68 6.07
C MET A 393 26.63 8.52 5.61
N LEU A 394 25.43 7.99 5.61
CA LEU A 394 24.20 8.67 5.22
C LEU A 394 23.89 9.84 6.16
N ASP A 395 24.01 9.66 7.47
CA ASP A 395 23.81 10.70 8.48
C ASP A 395 24.76 11.88 8.26
N ARG A 396 26.05 11.60 8.03
CA ARG A 396 27.06 12.61 7.74
C ARG A 396 26.76 13.35 6.44
N THR A 397 26.52 12.60 5.35
CA THR A 397 26.32 13.18 4.01
C THR A 397 25.00 13.95 3.95
N GLY A 398 23.95 13.47 4.63
CA GLY A 398 22.69 14.17 4.80
C GLY A 398 22.88 15.53 5.46
N THR A 399 23.63 15.57 6.56
CA THR A 399 23.98 16.85 7.24
C THR A 399 24.71 17.82 6.32
N GLU A 400 25.71 17.33 5.56
CA GLU A 400 26.48 18.14 4.60
C GLU A 400 25.61 18.74 3.47
N THR A 401 24.59 18.00 3.03
CA THR A 401 23.69 18.39 1.94
C THR A 401 22.37 19.00 2.41
N LYS A 402 22.19 19.15 3.73
CA LYS A 402 20.97 19.65 4.37
C LYS A 402 19.73 18.83 4.01
N LEU A 403 19.92 17.52 3.94
CA LEU A 403 18.84 16.54 3.77
C LEU A 403 18.71 15.71 5.04
N THR A 404 17.47 15.47 5.46
CA THR A 404 17.15 14.46 6.47
C THR A 404 17.01 13.13 5.78
N VAL A 405 17.94 12.19 6.01
CA VAL A 405 17.93 10.88 5.37
C VAL A 405 17.35 9.85 6.34
N SER A 406 16.19 9.30 5.99
CA SER A 406 15.61 8.13 6.66
C SER A 406 16.18 6.88 6.02
N SER A 407 16.82 6.01 6.79
CA SER A 407 17.50 4.81 6.28
C SER A 407 16.91 3.53 6.87
N GLY A 408 16.78 2.47 6.09
CA GLY A 408 16.26 1.17 6.50
C GLY A 408 16.10 0.19 5.35
N GLY A 409 15.60 -0.99 5.66
CA GLY A 409 15.24 -2.03 4.70
C GLY A 409 16.38 -2.89 4.20
N ASP A 410 16.02 -4.13 3.81
CA ASP A 410 16.93 -5.03 3.08
C ASP A 410 17.18 -4.47 1.67
N GLY A 411 18.05 -5.09 0.91
CA GLY A 411 18.36 -4.62 -0.45
C GLY A 411 17.33 -5.01 -1.51
N TYR A 412 16.27 -5.74 -1.14
CA TYR A 412 15.19 -6.09 -2.06
C TYR A 412 14.11 -5.01 -2.09
N GLY A 413 13.68 -4.67 -3.29
CA GLY A 413 12.64 -3.68 -3.55
C GLY A 413 12.18 -3.73 -4.99
N PRO A 414 11.19 -2.90 -5.36
CA PRO A 414 10.61 -2.90 -6.70
C PRO A 414 11.44 -2.03 -7.68
N SER A 415 12.79 -2.06 -7.61
CA SER A 415 13.65 -1.33 -8.53
C SER A 415 15.02 -2.02 -8.70
N ASP A 416 15.88 -1.46 -9.54
CA ASP A 416 17.11 -2.05 -10.10
C ASP A 416 18.14 -2.53 -9.07
N GLN A 417 18.22 -1.96 -7.88
CA GLN A 417 19.14 -2.41 -6.82
C GLN A 417 18.91 -3.88 -6.44
N THR A 418 17.70 -4.40 -6.63
CA THR A 418 17.35 -5.80 -6.36
C THR A 418 18.23 -6.78 -7.14
N SER A 419 18.53 -6.50 -8.41
CA SER A 419 19.37 -7.32 -9.27
C SER A 419 20.80 -7.44 -8.73
N PHE A 420 21.31 -6.40 -8.08
CA PHE A 420 22.66 -6.37 -7.49
C PHE A 420 22.68 -7.01 -6.10
N TYR A 421 21.69 -6.72 -5.27
CA TYR A 421 21.61 -7.31 -3.93
C TYR A 421 21.48 -8.83 -3.99
N ALA A 422 20.74 -9.37 -4.96
CA ALA A 422 20.66 -10.81 -5.23
C ALA A 422 22.04 -11.45 -5.58
N ARG A 423 23.03 -10.65 -5.93
CA ARG A 423 24.42 -11.06 -6.17
C ARG A 423 25.36 -10.72 -5.01
N GLN A 424 24.79 -10.48 -3.82
CA GLN A 424 25.53 -10.18 -2.59
C GLN A 424 26.35 -8.89 -2.67
N ILE A 425 25.85 -7.89 -3.40
CA ILE A 425 26.45 -6.56 -3.49
C ILE A 425 25.67 -5.65 -2.52
N PRO A 426 26.35 -4.90 -1.62
CA PRO A 426 25.73 -3.86 -0.81
C PRO A 426 25.04 -2.82 -1.68
N VAL A 427 23.80 -2.43 -1.34
CA VAL A 427 23.03 -1.50 -2.15
C VAL A 427 22.42 -0.37 -1.31
N LEU A 428 22.20 0.77 -1.98
CA LEU A 428 21.32 1.84 -1.53
C LEU A 428 20.34 2.17 -2.65
N HIS A 429 19.11 2.47 -2.29
CA HIS A 429 18.10 2.99 -3.19
C HIS A 429 17.55 4.29 -2.62
N PHE A 430 17.78 5.39 -3.32
CA PHE A 430 17.24 6.71 -2.95
C PHE A 430 15.87 6.93 -3.57
N PHE A 431 14.92 7.36 -2.73
CA PHE A 431 13.52 7.47 -3.06
C PHE A 431 12.88 8.64 -2.28
N THR A 432 11.97 9.40 -2.89
CA THR A 432 11.30 10.55 -2.25
C THR A 432 9.85 10.29 -1.86
N GLY A 433 9.39 9.05 -2.01
CA GLY A 433 8.03 8.63 -1.69
C GLY A 433 7.11 8.59 -2.90
N THR A 434 6.01 7.85 -2.78
CA THR A 434 4.97 7.78 -3.80
C THR A 434 4.09 9.04 -3.79
N HIS A 435 3.41 9.26 -4.90
CA HIS A 435 2.43 10.32 -5.10
C HIS A 435 1.29 9.82 -6.01
N ASP A 436 0.21 10.57 -6.07
CA ASP A 436 -1.01 10.24 -6.83
C ASP A 436 -0.84 10.26 -8.36
N ARG A 437 0.24 10.84 -8.86
CA ARG A 437 0.59 10.86 -10.28
C ARG A 437 1.39 9.64 -10.73
N TYR A 438 1.85 8.80 -9.80
CA TYR A 438 2.62 7.59 -10.10
C TYR A 438 1.90 6.73 -11.15
N HIS A 439 2.60 6.36 -12.21
CA HIS A 439 2.09 5.58 -13.33
C HIS A 439 0.82 6.15 -13.99
N THR A 440 0.71 7.48 -14.04
CA THR A 440 -0.37 8.18 -14.77
C THR A 440 0.21 9.19 -15.77
N PRO A 441 -0.58 9.64 -16.76
CA PRO A 441 -0.17 10.72 -17.65
C PRO A 441 0.14 12.05 -16.95
N ASP A 442 -0.27 12.21 -15.69
CA ASP A 442 -0.07 13.45 -14.92
C ASP A 442 1.33 13.55 -14.28
N ASP A 443 2.20 12.53 -14.46
CA ASP A 443 3.60 12.60 -13.99
C ASP A 443 4.46 13.42 -14.95
N ASP A 444 4.22 14.72 -14.93
CA ASP A 444 4.86 15.72 -15.79
C ASP A 444 5.94 16.52 -15.07
N ALA A 445 6.88 17.08 -15.86
CA ALA A 445 8.03 17.83 -15.38
C ALA A 445 7.67 19.04 -14.49
N ASP A 446 6.51 19.66 -14.71
CA ASP A 446 6.07 20.82 -13.92
C ASP A 446 5.69 20.44 -12.48
N ALA A 447 5.47 19.18 -12.20
CA ALA A 447 5.17 18.66 -10.86
C ALA A 447 6.42 18.29 -10.05
N VAL A 448 7.62 18.37 -10.65
CA VAL A 448 8.89 17.95 -10.04
C VAL A 448 9.53 19.06 -9.22
N ASN A 449 10.01 18.73 -8.03
CA ASN A 449 10.86 19.62 -7.21
C ASN A 449 12.32 19.57 -7.71
N PHE A 450 12.65 20.36 -8.72
CA PHE A 450 14.00 20.41 -9.30
C PHE A 450 15.09 20.76 -8.30
N ALA A 451 14.81 21.67 -7.36
CA ALA A 451 15.78 22.04 -6.32
C ALA A 451 16.05 20.87 -5.37
N GLY A 452 14.99 20.14 -4.99
CA GLY A 452 15.08 18.93 -4.18
C GLY A 452 15.86 17.82 -4.90
N ALA A 453 15.52 17.51 -6.15
CA ALA A 453 16.22 16.55 -6.97
C ALA A 453 17.72 16.90 -7.14
N GLY A 454 18.05 18.20 -7.24
CA GLY A 454 19.43 18.68 -7.26
C GLY A 454 20.18 18.40 -5.97
N LYS A 455 19.55 18.56 -4.80
CA LYS A 455 20.13 18.18 -3.51
C LYS A 455 20.39 16.67 -3.42
N VAL A 456 19.45 15.85 -3.92
CA VAL A 456 19.62 14.39 -3.95
C VAL A 456 20.78 14.00 -4.86
N ALA A 457 20.94 14.63 -6.03
CA ALA A 457 22.08 14.39 -6.93
C ALA A 457 23.41 14.74 -6.27
N GLU A 458 23.54 15.85 -5.52
CA GLU A 458 24.77 16.21 -4.79
C GLU A 458 25.05 15.20 -3.65
N LEU A 459 24.02 14.80 -2.86
CA LEU A 459 24.16 13.74 -1.85
C LEU A 459 24.67 12.45 -2.48
N THR A 460 24.07 12.02 -3.58
CA THR A 460 24.45 10.83 -4.33
C THR A 460 25.92 10.90 -4.78
N ALA A 461 26.33 12.01 -5.37
CA ALA A 461 27.72 12.18 -5.80
C ALA A 461 28.70 12.06 -4.62
N ARG A 462 28.37 12.62 -3.45
CA ARG A 462 29.21 12.51 -2.24
C ARG A 462 29.26 11.09 -1.69
N VAL A 463 28.12 10.41 -1.60
CA VAL A 463 28.04 9.00 -1.17
C VAL A 463 28.92 8.14 -2.05
N VAL A 464 28.74 8.22 -3.37
CA VAL A 464 29.52 7.43 -4.34
C VAL A 464 30.99 7.81 -4.30
N ALA A 465 31.35 9.10 -4.17
CA ALA A 465 32.74 9.54 -4.06
C ALA A 465 33.42 9.02 -2.80
N THR A 466 32.72 8.99 -1.65
CA THR A 466 33.23 8.47 -0.38
C THR A 466 33.57 6.98 -0.50
N VAL A 467 32.67 6.19 -1.10
CA VAL A 467 32.91 4.77 -1.37
C VAL A 467 34.03 4.61 -2.42
N ALA A 468 34.01 5.42 -3.48
CA ALA A 468 35.02 5.31 -4.53
C ALA A 468 36.44 5.62 -4.02
N ARG A 469 36.63 6.51 -3.04
CA ARG A 469 37.93 6.80 -2.42
C ARG A 469 38.37 5.76 -1.40
N GLY A 470 37.49 4.77 -1.08
CA GLY A 470 37.76 3.79 -0.02
C GLY A 470 37.68 4.36 1.40
N GLU A 471 37.11 5.55 1.57
CA GLU A 471 36.85 6.16 2.89
C GLU A 471 35.79 5.37 3.68
N VAL A 472 34.84 4.75 2.95
CA VAL A 472 33.87 3.78 3.44
C VAL A 472 33.95 2.53 2.55
N ASN A 473 33.99 1.37 3.19
CA ASN A 473 34.10 0.07 2.51
C ASN A 473 32.88 -0.77 2.93
N PRO A 474 31.79 -0.72 2.17
CA PRO A 474 30.58 -1.45 2.53
C PRO A 474 30.84 -2.96 2.54
N THR A 475 30.46 -3.60 3.64
CA THR A 475 30.58 -5.04 3.83
C THR A 475 29.19 -5.66 3.69
N TYR A 476 29.00 -6.53 2.69
CA TYR A 476 27.71 -7.16 2.47
C TYR A 476 27.22 -7.90 3.70
N VAL A 477 25.97 -7.60 4.08
CA VAL A 477 25.21 -8.33 5.08
C VAL A 477 23.90 -8.79 4.43
N ARG A 478 23.59 -10.06 4.59
CA ARG A 478 22.27 -10.58 4.25
C ARG A 478 21.29 -10.13 5.33
N ALA A 479 20.67 -8.99 5.11
CA ALA A 479 19.73 -8.42 6.05
C ALA A 479 18.51 -9.35 6.23
N SER A 480 17.97 -9.40 7.46
CA SER A 480 16.67 -10.02 7.69
C SER A 480 15.60 -9.29 6.87
N ALA A 481 14.61 -10.03 6.37
CA ALA A 481 13.55 -9.43 5.57
C ALA A 481 12.92 -8.25 6.32
N ALA A 482 13.13 -7.05 5.81
CA ALA A 482 12.50 -5.85 6.35
C ALA A 482 10.98 -5.90 6.13
N PRO A 483 10.20 -5.18 6.95
CA PRO A 483 8.78 -4.99 6.71
C PRO A 483 8.57 -4.49 5.26
N ALA A 484 7.62 -5.09 4.55
CA ALA A 484 7.30 -4.67 3.19
C ALA A 484 6.91 -3.19 3.22
N MET A 485 7.62 -2.36 2.44
CA MET A 485 7.19 -0.98 2.21
C MET A 485 5.86 -0.97 1.47
N GLN A 486 4.97 -0.08 1.88
CA GLN A 486 3.70 0.18 1.24
C GLN A 486 3.91 0.53 -0.24
N GLY A 487 3.29 -0.26 -1.11
CA GLY A 487 3.33 -0.06 -2.57
C GLY A 487 3.02 -1.32 -3.36
N ASP A 488 3.15 -2.51 -2.79
CA ASP A 488 2.79 -3.76 -3.51
C ASP A 488 1.30 -4.06 -3.31
N SER A 489 0.47 -3.54 -4.23
CA SER A 489 -0.98 -3.76 -4.29
C SER A 489 -1.38 -5.19 -4.69
N ARG A 490 -0.45 -6.12 -4.78
CA ARG A 490 -0.71 -7.53 -5.08
C ARG A 490 -1.25 -8.26 -3.86
N GLY A 491 -2.56 -8.18 -3.66
CA GLY A 491 -3.33 -8.55 -2.48
C GLY A 491 -3.44 -10.03 -2.12
N TYR A 492 -2.34 -10.79 -1.97
CA TYR A 492 -2.41 -12.13 -1.39
C TYR A 492 -1.72 -12.19 -0.03
N GLY A 493 -2.45 -12.79 0.95
CA GLY A 493 -2.00 -12.80 2.34
C GLY A 493 -0.84 -13.77 2.64
N ALA A 494 -0.71 -14.88 1.87
CA ALA A 494 0.33 -15.87 2.08
C ALA A 494 1.65 -15.50 1.39
N TRP A 495 2.78 -15.82 2.04
CA TRP A 495 4.11 -15.41 1.60
C TRP A 495 5.14 -16.53 1.83
N LEU A 496 6.02 -16.73 0.85
CA LEU A 496 7.09 -17.72 0.88
C LEU A 496 8.49 -17.09 1.04
N GLY A 497 8.68 -15.84 0.56
CA GLY A 497 9.94 -15.12 0.68
C GLY A 497 10.95 -15.38 -0.43
N THR A 498 10.50 -15.94 -1.54
CA THR A 498 11.29 -16.17 -2.74
C THR A 498 11.51 -14.88 -3.53
N VAL A 499 12.65 -14.75 -4.17
CA VAL A 499 13.01 -13.67 -5.10
C VAL A 499 13.20 -14.31 -6.48
N PRO A 500 12.29 -14.10 -7.43
CA PRO A 500 12.40 -14.65 -8.79
C PRO A 500 13.60 -14.09 -9.55
N ASP A 501 14.22 -14.94 -10.37
CA ASP A 501 15.27 -14.53 -11.34
C ASP A 501 14.59 -14.06 -12.64
N PHE A 502 14.37 -12.75 -12.73
CA PHE A 502 13.70 -12.16 -13.90
C PHE A 502 14.51 -12.30 -15.19
N SER A 503 15.84 -12.47 -15.11
CA SER A 503 16.70 -12.69 -16.29
C SER A 503 16.55 -14.10 -16.90
N ALA A 504 16.06 -15.05 -16.11
CA ALA A 504 15.95 -16.46 -16.49
C ALA A 504 14.51 -16.94 -16.71
N MET A 505 13.51 -16.05 -16.64
CA MET A 505 12.08 -16.42 -16.70
C MET A 505 11.68 -17.15 -17.99
N GLU A 506 12.41 -16.98 -19.09
CA GLU A 506 12.12 -17.66 -20.37
C GLU A 506 12.94 -18.93 -20.60
N SER A 507 14.04 -19.10 -19.88
CA SER A 507 15.00 -20.21 -20.11
C SER A 507 14.82 -21.41 -19.18
N SER A 508 13.91 -21.35 -18.21
CA SER A 508 13.81 -22.34 -17.14
C SER A 508 13.07 -23.63 -17.50
N GLY A 509 12.58 -23.76 -18.75
CA GLY A 509 11.95 -25.02 -19.20
C GLY A 509 10.68 -25.42 -18.44
N GLY A 510 10.01 -24.44 -17.83
CA GLY A 510 8.89 -24.59 -16.88
C GLY A 510 9.35 -24.44 -15.44
N GLY A 511 8.65 -23.59 -14.66
CA GLY A 511 8.97 -23.28 -13.27
C GLY A 511 9.45 -21.83 -13.06
N VAL A 512 9.67 -21.47 -11.79
CA VAL A 512 10.19 -20.16 -11.38
C VAL A 512 11.58 -20.34 -10.79
N LYS A 513 12.59 -19.92 -11.52
CA LYS A 513 13.96 -19.89 -11.01
C LYS A 513 14.10 -18.79 -9.96
N LEU A 514 14.77 -19.10 -8.86
CA LEU A 514 14.98 -18.19 -7.75
C LEU A 514 16.36 -17.52 -7.88
N ALA A 515 16.37 -16.19 -7.92
CA ALA A 515 17.61 -15.41 -7.80
C ALA A 515 18.13 -15.48 -6.37
N ASP A 516 17.23 -15.42 -5.40
CA ASP A 516 17.54 -15.59 -3.97
C ASP A 516 16.27 -16.00 -3.18
N VAL A 517 16.48 -16.25 -1.89
CA VAL A 517 15.41 -16.47 -0.90
C VAL A 517 15.68 -15.56 0.30
N ARG A 518 14.73 -14.75 0.71
CA ARG A 518 14.92 -13.78 1.79
C ARG A 518 15.25 -14.47 3.11
N ALA A 519 16.27 -13.96 3.81
CA ALA A 519 16.71 -14.51 5.09
C ALA A 519 15.56 -14.51 6.13
N GLY A 520 15.44 -15.61 6.89
CA GLY A 520 14.40 -15.78 7.90
C GLY A 520 12.98 -15.97 7.36
N SER A 521 12.82 -15.97 6.04
CA SER A 521 11.53 -16.22 5.39
C SER A 521 11.06 -17.67 5.56
N PRO A 522 9.78 -17.97 5.29
CA PRO A 522 9.28 -19.34 5.22
C PRO A 522 10.07 -20.25 4.27
N GLY A 523 10.45 -19.73 3.11
CA GLY A 523 11.26 -20.47 2.13
C GLY A 523 12.68 -20.73 2.63
N ASP A 524 13.32 -19.75 3.26
CA ASP A 524 14.65 -19.88 3.86
C ASP A 524 14.65 -20.96 4.98
N LYS A 525 13.67 -20.87 5.89
CA LYS A 525 13.46 -21.87 6.96
C LYS A 525 13.18 -23.28 6.43
N ALA A 526 12.49 -23.37 5.29
CA ALA A 526 12.22 -24.64 4.60
C ALA A 526 13.45 -25.19 3.84
N GLY A 527 14.50 -24.38 3.65
CA GLY A 527 15.72 -24.79 2.97
C GLY A 527 15.75 -24.53 1.46
N LEU A 528 14.89 -23.62 0.94
CA LEU A 528 15.00 -23.09 -0.41
C LEU A 528 16.32 -22.31 -0.56
N LYS A 529 16.87 -22.30 -1.77
CA LYS A 529 18.17 -21.67 -2.07
C LYS A 529 18.11 -20.88 -3.37
N ALA A 530 19.03 -19.91 -3.50
CA ALA A 530 19.32 -19.28 -4.78
C ALA A 530 19.68 -20.35 -5.83
N GLY A 531 19.17 -20.19 -7.05
CA GLY A 531 19.34 -21.13 -8.16
C GLY A 531 18.32 -22.28 -8.20
N ASP A 532 17.52 -22.52 -7.17
CA ASP A 532 16.43 -23.48 -7.24
C ASP A 532 15.41 -23.05 -8.29
N VAL A 533 14.81 -24.01 -9.01
CA VAL A 533 13.66 -23.76 -9.90
C VAL A 533 12.41 -24.35 -9.26
N LEU A 534 11.49 -23.49 -8.81
CA LEU A 534 10.25 -23.89 -8.19
C LEU A 534 9.28 -24.42 -9.25
N VAL A 535 8.92 -25.71 -9.15
CA VAL A 535 8.13 -26.44 -10.17
C VAL A 535 6.78 -26.93 -9.67
N ALA A 536 6.55 -26.97 -8.35
CA ALA A 536 5.23 -27.23 -7.77
C ALA A 536 5.13 -26.66 -6.36
N MET A 537 3.93 -26.27 -5.95
CA MET A 537 3.60 -25.84 -4.59
C MET A 537 2.20 -26.32 -4.21
N ALA A 538 2.07 -26.98 -3.05
CA ALA A 538 0.79 -27.50 -2.53
C ALA A 538 0.01 -28.33 -3.57
N GLY A 539 0.69 -29.12 -4.38
CA GLY A 539 0.09 -29.91 -5.45
C GLY A 539 -0.19 -29.16 -6.75
N THR A 540 -0.16 -27.83 -6.75
CA THR A 540 -0.28 -27.01 -7.97
C THR A 540 1.04 -27.00 -8.73
N ARG A 541 0.99 -27.32 -10.02
CA ARG A 541 2.15 -27.26 -10.91
C ARG A 541 2.51 -25.79 -11.20
N ILE A 542 3.77 -25.45 -11.05
CA ILE A 542 4.28 -24.10 -11.31
C ILE A 542 5.05 -24.11 -12.63
N GLU A 543 4.49 -23.48 -13.64
CA GLU A 543 5.14 -23.25 -14.94
C GLU A 543 5.77 -21.87 -15.02
N ASN A 544 5.23 -20.91 -14.25
CA ASN A 544 5.60 -19.50 -14.30
C ASN A 544 5.21 -18.77 -13.00
N LEU A 545 5.55 -17.49 -12.93
CA LEU A 545 5.30 -16.64 -11.77
C LEU A 545 3.79 -16.48 -11.45
N TYR A 546 2.92 -16.50 -12.46
CA TYR A 546 1.47 -16.41 -12.24
C TYR A 546 0.94 -17.65 -11.51
N ASP A 547 1.38 -18.84 -11.92
CA ASP A 547 1.00 -20.09 -11.26
C ASP A 547 1.43 -20.06 -9.78
N MET A 548 2.65 -19.59 -9.49
CA MET A 548 3.14 -19.42 -8.13
C MET A 548 2.29 -18.41 -7.34
N THR A 549 1.89 -17.32 -7.98
CA THR A 549 1.03 -16.30 -7.37
C THR A 549 -0.34 -16.88 -7.01
N TYR A 550 -0.97 -17.60 -7.93
CA TYR A 550 -2.27 -18.23 -7.68
C TYR A 550 -2.19 -19.32 -6.62
N ALA A 551 -1.13 -20.12 -6.63
CA ALA A 551 -0.89 -21.12 -5.59
C ALA A 551 -0.77 -20.47 -4.20
N LEU A 552 -0.07 -19.32 -4.08
CA LEU A 552 -0.01 -18.56 -2.83
C LEU A 552 -1.36 -17.96 -2.42
N GLN A 553 -2.18 -17.52 -3.39
CA GLN A 553 -3.52 -16.97 -3.13
C GLN A 553 -4.52 -18.04 -2.64
N ASP A 554 -4.34 -19.29 -3.03
CA ASP A 554 -5.20 -20.41 -2.61
C ASP A 554 -4.92 -20.86 -1.17
N HIS A 555 -3.84 -20.35 -0.53
CA HIS A 555 -3.42 -20.73 0.81
C HIS A 555 -3.42 -19.55 1.78
N LYS A 556 -3.47 -19.85 3.08
CA LYS A 556 -3.45 -18.88 4.17
C LYS A 556 -2.09 -18.86 4.88
N PRO A 557 -1.71 -17.71 5.47
CA PRO A 557 -0.58 -17.69 6.41
C PRO A 557 -0.75 -18.72 7.53
N GLY A 558 0.35 -19.40 7.88
CA GLY A 558 0.37 -20.48 8.87
C GLY A 558 0.15 -21.87 8.29
N GLU A 559 -0.36 -22.02 7.06
CA GLU A 559 -0.47 -23.32 6.41
C GLU A 559 0.91 -23.87 6.04
N THR A 560 1.10 -25.17 6.27
CA THR A 560 2.33 -25.88 5.86
C THR A 560 2.07 -26.63 4.57
N VAL A 561 2.83 -26.26 3.53
CA VAL A 561 2.67 -26.80 2.17
C VAL A 561 3.96 -27.45 1.68
N ASP A 562 3.82 -28.41 0.78
CA ASP A 562 4.95 -28.98 0.07
C ASP A 562 5.36 -28.04 -1.07
N VAL A 563 6.64 -27.72 -1.13
CA VAL A 563 7.27 -26.91 -2.18
C VAL A 563 8.28 -27.80 -2.91
N VAL A 564 8.10 -27.98 -4.21
CA VAL A 564 8.96 -28.84 -5.03
C VAL A 564 9.84 -27.97 -5.92
N VAL A 565 11.14 -28.16 -5.82
CA VAL A 565 12.12 -27.45 -6.64
C VAL A 565 13.03 -28.41 -7.41
N LEU A 566 13.58 -27.93 -8.52
CA LEU A 566 14.74 -28.53 -9.17
C LEU A 566 15.97 -27.80 -8.67
N ARG A 567 16.87 -28.52 -8.02
CA ARG A 567 18.18 -28.05 -7.56
C ARG A 567 19.24 -28.68 -8.43
N GLY A 568 19.65 -27.96 -9.47
CA GLY A 568 20.39 -28.57 -10.59
C GLY A 568 19.52 -29.60 -11.32
N ALA A 569 19.94 -30.87 -11.37
CA ALA A 569 19.18 -31.96 -11.96
C ALA A 569 18.29 -32.73 -10.95
N GLU A 570 18.41 -32.43 -9.65
CA GLU A 570 17.70 -33.13 -8.59
C GLU A 570 16.36 -32.48 -8.26
N ARG A 571 15.32 -33.32 -8.11
CA ARG A 571 14.00 -32.86 -7.64
C ARG A 571 13.92 -32.98 -6.12
N VAL A 572 13.78 -31.84 -5.44
CA VAL A 572 13.76 -31.74 -3.99
C VAL A 572 12.38 -31.29 -3.53
N THR A 573 11.78 -32.02 -2.58
CA THR A 573 10.53 -31.58 -1.93
C THR A 573 10.85 -31.04 -0.55
N LEU A 574 10.41 -29.83 -0.28
CA LEU A 574 10.61 -29.09 0.98
C LEU A 574 9.24 -28.77 1.58
N ARG A 575 9.17 -28.73 2.92
CA ARG A 575 7.94 -28.31 3.61
C ARG A 575 8.10 -26.89 4.14
N ALA A 576 7.26 -25.98 3.66
CA ALA A 576 7.29 -24.58 4.05
C ALA A 576 6.00 -24.20 4.79
N THR A 577 6.14 -23.60 5.98
CA THR A 577 5.00 -22.98 6.64
C THR A 577 4.90 -21.53 6.16
N LEU A 578 3.83 -21.23 5.39
CA LEU A 578 3.64 -19.95 4.75
C LEU A 578 3.52 -18.81 5.78
N GLY A 579 4.22 -17.73 5.55
CA GLY A 579 4.14 -16.50 6.35
C GLY A 579 3.01 -15.59 5.88
N SER A 580 2.76 -14.54 6.65
CA SER A 580 1.90 -13.43 6.25
C SER A 580 2.73 -12.28 5.74
N ARG A 581 2.38 -11.69 4.60
CA ARG A 581 2.94 -10.39 4.18
C ARG A 581 2.55 -9.27 5.15
N ALA A 582 1.37 -9.36 5.74
CA ALA A 582 0.92 -8.40 6.77
C ALA A 582 1.68 -8.54 8.09
N ALA A 583 2.15 -9.75 8.44
CA ALA A 583 2.95 -10.00 9.64
C ALA A 583 4.39 -9.49 9.53
N MET A 584 4.84 -9.06 8.34
CA MET A 584 6.17 -8.45 8.14
C MET A 584 6.21 -6.96 8.48
N GLY A 585 5.10 -6.37 8.92
CA GLY A 585 5.02 -4.98 9.40
C GLY A 585 5.25 -4.79 10.89
N GLY A 586 5.50 -5.87 11.67
CA GLY A 586 5.86 -5.80 13.09
C GLY A 586 7.22 -6.45 13.36
N PRO A 587 8.02 -5.96 14.31
CA PRO A 587 9.22 -6.66 14.71
C PRO A 587 8.86 -8.07 15.22
N PRO A 588 9.68 -9.10 14.93
CA PRO A 588 9.43 -10.44 15.44
C PRO A 588 9.42 -10.38 16.98
N ALA A 589 8.41 -10.97 17.59
CA ALA A 589 8.40 -11.17 19.02
C ALA A 589 9.64 -12.02 19.39
N GLY A 590 10.68 -11.36 19.91
CA GLY A 590 11.89 -12.04 20.35
C GLY A 590 13.23 -11.38 20.01
N ALA A 591 13.27 -10.24 19.33
CA ALA A 591 14.49 -9.45 19.18
C ALA A 591 14.43 -8.21 20.09
N HIS A 592 14.87 -8.36 21.32
CA HIS A 592 15.23 -7.21 22.15
C HIS A 592 16.44 -6.50 21.52
N GLY A 593 16.21 -5.30 20.94
CA GLY A 593 17.32 -4.47 20.49
C GLY A 593 16.90 -3.36 19.53
N ALA A 594 16.47 -2.26 20.08
CA ALA A 594 16.21 -0.89 19.66
C ALA A 594 14.72 -0.57 19.68
N THR A 595 14.25 -0.18 20.84
CA THR A 595 13.04 0.64 21.03
C THR A 595 13.14 1.84 20.07
N PRO A 596 12.07 2.18 19.29
CA PRO A 596 12.05 3.48 18.65
C PRO A 596 12.35 4.55 19.70
N PRO A 597 13.05 5.61 19.34
CA PRO A 597 13.36 6.63 20.34
C PRO A 597 12.05 7.03 21.02
N PRO A 598 12.02 7.13 22.35
CA PRO A 598 10.81 7.46 23.09
C PRO A 598 10.23 8.75 22.51
N LEU A 599 8.90 8.80 22.37
CA LEU A 599 8.22 10.02 21.95
C LEU A 599 8.69 11.18 22.84
N ASP A 600 9.29 12.19 22.25
CA ASP A 600 9.79 13.37 22.95
C ASP A 600 8.71 14.45 22.92
N ILE A 601 7.82 14.41 23.90
CA ILE A 601 6.71 15.38 24.01
C ILE A 601 7.23 16.67 24.63
N LYS A 602 7.46 17.68 23.79
CA LYS A 602 7.90 19.03 24.20
C LYS A 602 6.74 20.04 24.27
N ALA A 603 5.66 19.77 23.56
CA ALA A 603 4.48 20.63 23.55
C ALA A 603 3.91 20.84 24.97
N GLY A 604 3.26 21.98 25.14
CA GLY A 604 2.62 22.34 26.38
C GLY A 604 3.57 22.66 27.54
N LYS A 605 3.06 22.61 28.74
CA LYS A 605 3.81 22.88 30.00
C LYS A 605 3.74 21.72 30.95
N PRO A 606 4.83 21.43 31.71
CA PRO A 606 4.78 20.47 32.82
C PRO A 606 3.66 20.83 33.79
N PHE A 607 2.93 19.81 34.24
CA PHE A 607 1.87 19.94 35.23
C PHE A 607 2.32 19.26 36.52
N GLU A 608 2.70 20.05 37.52
CA GLU A 608 3.38 19.57 38.72
C GLU A 608 2.43 19.02 39.79
N LYS A 609 1.12 19.32 39.70
CA LYS A 609 0.15 18.86 40.70
C LYS A 609 -0.15 17.39 40.47
N VAL A 610 0.22 16.56 41.43
CA VAL A 610 -0.07 15.13 41.47
C VAL A 610 -1.27 14.89 42.40
N PHE A 611 -2.17 14.01 41.98
CA PHE A 611 -3.30 13.60 42.83
C PHE A 611 -3.05 12.20 43.39
N ASP A 612 -3.46 12.01 44.64
CA ASP A 612 -3.26 10.72 45.34
C ASP A 612 -4.03 9.60 44.59
N GLY A 613 -3.37 8.51 44.32
CA GLY A 613 -3.93 7.32 43.66
C GLY A 613 -3.65 7.26 42.17
N GLU A 614 -3.15 8.30 41.49
CA GLU A 614 -2.79 8.31 40.05
C GLU A 614 -1.43 7.61 39.81
N LYS A 615 -1.33 6.33 40.15
CA LYS A 615 -0.07 5.57 40.12
C LYS A 615 0.50 5.34 38.71
N HIS A 616 -0.38 5.33 37.70
CA HIS A 616 -0.01 5.07 36.32
C HIS A 616 0.50 6.31 35.56
N LEU A 617 0.31 7.52 36.09
CA LEU A 617 0.57 8.76 35.41
C LEU A 617 1.85 9.40 35.93
N LYS A 618 2.85 9.56 35.04
CA LYS A 618 4.11 10.26 35.33
C LYS A 618 4.40 11.31 34.26
N ASP A 619 5.19 12.31 34.63
CA ASP A 619 5.64 13.35 33.70
C ASP A 619 4.48 14.04 32.98
N ILE A 620 3.41 14.39 33.75
CA ILE A 620 2.18 14.98 33.23
C ILE A 620 2.49 16.34 32.58
N ARG A 621 1.93 16.60 31.42
CA ARG A 621 1.99 17.88 30.73
C ARG A 621 0.60 18.33 30.31
N GLN A 622 0.31 19.61 30.45
CA GLN A 622 -0.87 20.25 29.90
C GLN A 622 -0.55 20.75 28.49
N LEU A 623 -1.30 20.33 27.48
CA LEU A 623 -1.03 20.60 26.07
C LEU A 623 -1.78 21.82 25.54
N THR A 624 -3.01 22.08 26.04
CA THR A 624 -3.86 23.20 25.61
C THR A 624 -4.19 24.10 26.80
N PHE A 625 -4.52 25.37 26.53
CA PHE A 625 -4.73 26.40 27.55
C PHE A 625 -5.94 27.26 27.16
N GLY A 626 -7.04 27.13 27.89
CA GLY A 626 -8.30 27.82 27.62
C GLY A 626 -9.18 27.13 26.60
N GLY A 627 -10.48 27.48 26.57
CA GLY A 627 -11.49 26.88 25.70
C GLY A 627 -12.03 25.54 26.21
N GLU A 628 -12.78 24.85 25.34
CA GLU A 628 -13.26 23.50 25.59
C GLU A 628 -12.57 22.58 24.59
N ASN A 629 -11.57 21.79 25.03
CA ASN A 629 -10.74 20.90 24.21
C ASN A 629 -10.99 19.46 24.63
N ALA A 630 -11.34 18.59 23.69
CA ALA A 630 -11.67 17.19 23.98
C ALA A 630 -11.36 16.26 22.81
N GLU A 631 -11.51 14.96 23.04
CA GLU A 631 -11.40 13.92 22.03
C GLU A 631 -10.09 13.98 21.26
N ALA A 632 -8.96 13.91 21.99
CA ALA A 632 -7.63 13.94 21.39
C ALA A 632 -7.13 12.54 21.06
N TYR A 633 -6.76 12.34 19.79
CA TYR A 633 -6.32 11.04 19.30
C TYR A 633 -4.98 11.15 18.56
N PHE A 634 -4.06 10.21 18.85
CA PHE A 634 -2.73 10.21 18.26
C PHE A 634 -2.75 9.87 16.77
N SER A 635 -1.83 10.48 16.01
CA SER A 635 -1.45 10.02 14.68
C SER A 635 -0.71 8.67 14.78
N PRO A 636 -0.67 7.86 13.71
CA PRO A 636 0.01 6.55 13.73
C PRO A 636 1.50 6.60 14.10
N ASP A 637 2.18 7.71 13.80
CA ASP A 637 3.59 7.94 14.16
C ASP A 637 3.77 8.52 15.57
N GLY A 638 2.66 8.79 16.28
CA GLY A 638 2.62 9.36 17.61
C GLY A 638 3.01 10.82 17.72
N LYS A 639 3.32 11.51 16.61
CA LYS A 639 3.87 12.90 16.64
C LYS A 639 2.82 13.99 16.63
N LYS A 640 1.57 13.66 16.36
CA LYS A 640 0.47 14.62 16.29
C LYS A 640 -0.73 14.11 17.06
N LEU A 641 -1.55 15.05 17.50
CA LEU A 641 -2.88 14.81 18.07
C LEU A 641 -3.92 15.53 17.23
N ILE A 642 -4.99 14.83 16.80
CA ILE A 642 -6.20 15.48 16.31
C ILE A 642 -7.15 15.62 17.47
N TYR A 643 -7.81 16.79 17.62
CA TYR A 643 -8.74 17.04 18.70
C TYR A 643 -9.80 18.06 18.30
N GLN A 644 -10.95 18.04 18.97
CA GLN A 644 -11.93 19.07 18.80
C GLN A 644 -11.75 20.19 19.83
N SER A 645 -12.01 21.44 19.39
CA SER A 645 -11.91 22.61 20.25
C SER A 645 -12.95 23.64 19.90
N THR A 646 -13.51 24.27 20.94
CA THR A 646 -14.26 25.51 20.86
C THR A 646 -13.35 26.64 21.33
N ALA A 647 -12.66 27.29 20.39
CA ALA A 647 -11.67 28.32 20.69
C ALA A 647 -12.31 29.61 21.27
N GLU A 648 -13.52 29.95 20.83
CA GLU A 648 -14.26 31.11 21.29
C GLU A 648 -15.57 30.72 21.96
N ARG A 649 -15.92 31.39 23.05
CA ARG A 649 -17.14 31.16 23.80
C ARG A 649 -18.37 31.40 22.93
N GLY A 650 -19.15 30.32 22.66
CA GLY A 650 -20.34 30.40 21.81
C GLY A 650 -20.08 30.06 20.34
N GLY A 651 -18.84 29.73 19.97
CA GLY A 651 -18.47 29.20 18.66
C GLY A 651 -18.84 27.73 18.48
N CYS A 652 -18.67 27.21 17.25
CA CYS A 652 -18.76 25.77 16.96
C CYS A 652 -17.46 25.07 17.28
N ASP A 653 -17.57 23.82 17.74
CA ASP A 653 -16.42 22.93 17.81
C ASP A 653 -15.84 22.74 16.40
N GLN A 654 -14.52 22.86 16.30
CA GLN A 654 -13.75 22.60 15.09
C GLN A 654 -12.66 21.59 15.37
N GLN A 655 -12.13 20.95 14.31
CA GLN A 655 -11.04 20.00 14.43
C GLN A 655 -9.70 20.71 14.27
N TYR A 656 -8.75 20.39 15.15
CA TYR A 656 -7.40 20.89 15.18
C TYR A 656 -6.40 19.76 15.21
N VAL A 657 -5.24 19.97 14.64
CA VAL A 657 -4.07 19.10 14.76
C VAL A 657 -2.98 19.84 15.52
N LEU A 658 -2.49 19.22 16.60
CA LEU A 658 -1.38 19.69 17.43
C LEU A 658 -0.16 18.82 17.16
N ASP A 659 0.98 19.42 16.86
CA ASP A 659 2.28 18.74 16.83
C ASP A 659 2.86 18.67 18.25
N ILE A 660 3.10 17.45 18.75
CA ILE A 660 3.52 17.23 20.15
C ILE A 660 4.97 17.63 20.43
N THR A 661 5.76 17.90 19.39
CA THR A 661 7.17 18.32 19.53
C THR A 661 7.28 19.85 19.51
N SER A 662 6.66 20.51 18.53
CA SER A 662 6.72 21.96 18.37
C SER A 662 5.68 22.70 19.22
N GLY A 663 4.54 22.05 19.51
CA GLY A 663 3.36 22.69 20.12
C GLY A 663 2.53 23.51 19.14
N GLU A 664 2.87 23.48 17.85
CA GLU A 664 2.11 24.17 16.81
C GLU A 664 0.74 23.52 16.65
N THR A 665 -0.29 24.36 16.56
CA THR A 665 -1.69 23.95 16.39
C THR A 665 -2.26 24.54 15.12
N LYS A 666 -2.94 23.70 14.32
CA LYS A 666 -3.59 24.09 13.07
C LYS A 666 -5.03 23.58 13.02
N MET A 667 -5.98 24.45 12.66
CA MET A 667 -7.34 24.02 12.33
C MET A 667 -7.33 23.22 11.01
N VAL A 668 -7.98 22.05 11.01
CA VAL A 668 -8.02 21.11 9.87
C VAL A 668 -9.44 20.83 9.38
N SER A 669 -10.44 21.38 10.03
CA SER A 669 -11.82 21.45 9.52
C SER A 669 -12.06 22.77 8.78
N SER A 670 -13.22 22.86 8.09
CA SER A 670 -13.55 24.00 7.22
C SER A 670 -13.82 25.33 7.95
N GLY A 671 -14.00 25.31 9.28
CA GLY A 671 -14.48 26.45 10.07
C GLY A 671 -15.98 26.70 9.96
N LYS A 672 -16.72 25.85 9.26
CA LYS A 672 -18.17 25.94 9.05
C LYS A 672 -18.89 24.82 9.80
N GLY A 673 -20.11 25.13 10.28
CA GLY A 673 -20.91 24.17 11.03
C GLY A 673 -20.20 23.72 12.31
N ARG A 674 -20.72 22.70 12.96
CA ARG A 674 -20.12 22.04 14.11
C ARG A 674 -19.42 20.77 13.64
N THR A 675 -18.21 20.52 14.15
CA THR A 675 -17.50 19.27 13.91
C THR A 675 -17.33 18.47 15.19
N THR A 676 -17.16 17.15 15.08
CA THR A 676 -16.88 16.26 16.22
C THR A 676 -16.09 15.03 15.77
N CYS A 677 -15.48 14.33 16.74
CA CYS A 677 -14.90 13.00 16.59
C CYS A 677 -13.88 12.92 15.44
N GLY A 678 -12.87 13.78 15.47
CA GLY A 678 -11.78 13.71 14.50
C GLY A 678 -10.87 12.51 14.75
N TYR A 679 -10.45 11.80 13.70
CA TYR A 679 -9.56 10.65 13.82
C TYR A 679 -8.56 10.60 12.66
N PHE A 680 -7.31 10.16 12.92
CA PHE A 680 -6.33 9.95 11.85
C PHE A 680 -6.56 8.63 11.14
N ARG A 681 -6.27 8.60 9.86
CA ARG A 681 -6.22 7.37 9.09
C ARG A 681 -5.02 6.53 9.53
N TYR A 682 -5.28 5.32 9.94
CA TYR A 682 -4.26 4.32 10.24
C TYR A 682 -4.09 3.35 9.05
N PRO A 683 -2.86 2.81 8.85
CA PRO A 683 -1.61 3.14 9.51
C PRO A 683 -0.84 4.34 8.89
N GLN A 684 -1.37 5.02 7.85
CA GLN A 684 -0.65 6.01 7.04
C GLN A 684 -0.52 7.39 7.70
N GLY A 685 -1.52 7.85 8.43
CA GLY A 685 -1.55 9.18 9.02
C GLY A 685 -1.66 10.35 8.04
N ASP A 686 -1.89 10.05 6.76
CA ASP A 686 -1.96 10.99 5.64
C ASP A 686 -3.30 11.70 5.52
N ARG A 687 -4.36 11.11 6.10
CA ARG A 687 -5.73 11.61 6.07
C ARG A 687 -6.33 11.67 7.47
N ILE A 688 -7.39 12.47 7.58
CA ILE A 688 -8.26 12.55 8.75
C ILE A 688 -9.71 12.30 8.34
N LEU A 689 -10.53 11.86 9.28
CA LEU A 689 -11.98 11.94 9.20
C LEU A 689 -12.52 12.74 10.39
N TYR A 690 -13.71 13.28 10.21
CA TYR A 690 -14.49 13.96 11.26
C TYR A 690 -15.95 14.03 10.83
N ALA A 691 -16.84 14.14 11.79
CA ALA A 691 -18.24 14.44 11.48
C ALA A 691 -18.45 15.96 11.45
N SER A 692 -19.31 16.45 10.53
CA SER A 692 -19.58 17.89 10.36
C SER A 692 -21.02 18.15 9.95
N THR A 693 -21.56 19.28 10.42
CA THR A 693 -22.89 19.79 10.00
C THR A 693 -22.79 20.83 8.89
N GLU A 694 -21.62 21.03 8.29
CA GLU A 694 -21.36 22.09 7.30
C GLU A 694 -22.24 22.00 6.04
N ALA A 695 -22.68 20.80 5.66
CA ALA A 695 -23.62 20.62 4.53
C ALA A 695 -24.97 21.29 4.75
N ALA A 696 -25.40 21.47 6.00
CA ALA A 696 -26.64 22.18 6.35
C ALA A 696 -26.45 23.70 6.50
N GLY A 697 -25.22 24.19 6.48
CA GLY A 697 -24.90 25.61 6.56
C GLY A 697 -23.68 25.93 7.41
N ALA A 698 -23.20 27.18 7.34
CA ALA A 698 -22.01 27.62 8.05
C ALA A 698 -22.21 27.87 9.55
N GLY A 699 -23.45 27.99 10.03
CA GLY A 699 -23.76 28.30 11.43
C GLY A 699 -23.73 27.08 12.34
N CYS A 700 -23.59 27.32 13.65
CA CYS A 700 -23.73 26.29 14.67
C CYS A 700 -25.18 25.79 14.76
N PRO A 701 -25.45 24.49 14.85
CA PRO A 701 -26.76 24.00 15.27
C PRO A 701 -27.11 24.57 16.66
N PRO A 702 -28.40 24.85 16.95
CA PRO A 702 -28.80 25.37 18.25
C PRO A 702 -28.44 24.38 19.37
N PRO A 703 -27.91 24.84 20.50
CA PRO A 703 -27.64 23.95 21.62
C PRO A 703 -28.92 23.32 22.17
N PRO A 704 -28.86 22.09 22.72
CA PRO A 704 -30.01 21.46 23.37
C PRO A 704 -30.58 22.32 24.50
N ASP A 705 -31.91 22.30 24.64
CA ASP A 705 -32.59 22.95 25.77
C ASP A 705 -32.26 22.24 27.09
N ARG A 706 -31.47 22.89 27.94
CA ARG A 706 -31.02 22.39 29.23
C ARG A 706 -32.12 22.24 30.28
N SER A 707 -33.32 22.83 30.06
CA SER A 707 -34.46 22.63 30.96
C SER A 707 -34.91 21.15 30.99
N ARG A 708 -34.58 20.40 29.95
CA ARG A 708 -34.91 18.96 29.81
C ARG A 708 -33.86 18.04 30.51
N GLY A 709 -32.91 18.61 31.24
CA GLY A 709 -31.80 17.91 31.83
C GLY A 709 -30.60 17.79 30.86
N TYR A 710 -29.67 16.88 31.17
CA TYR A 710 -28.49 16.65 30.33
C TYR A 710 -28.87 15.75 29.17
N ILE A 711 -28.91 16.32 27.98
CA ILE A 711 -29.17 15.64 26.70
C ILE A 711 -28.13 16.03 25.65
N TRP A 712 -27.82 15.11 24.72
CA TRP A 712 -26.99 15.36 23.55
C TRP A 712 -27.87 15.60 22.32
N GLY A 713 -27.41 16.51 21.45
CA GLY A 713 -28.01 16.71 20.14
C GLY A 713 -27.47 15.66 19.13
N VAL A 714 -28.41 14.88 18.60
CA VAL A 714 -28.16 13.95 17.47
C VAL A 714 -28.68 14.66 16.23
N TYR A 715 -27.92 15.69 15.79
CA TYR A 715 -28.40 16.55 14.71
C TYR A 715 -28.41 15.76 13.38
N PRO A 716 -29.53 15.74 12.64
CA PRO A 716 -29.67 14.98 11.40
C PRO A 716 -28.82 15.53 10.24
N SER A 717 -28.11 16.61 10.50
CA SER A 717 -27.16 17.22 9.55
C SER A 717 -25.71 16.80 9.74
N PHE A 718 -25.41 15.94 10.70
CA PHE A 718 -24.05 15.38 10.80
C PHE A 718 -23.81 14.34 9.74
N ASP A 719 -22.77 14.58 8.97
CA ASP A 719 -22.19 13.63 8.01
C ASP A 719 -20.70 13.46 8.26
N ILE A 720 -20.17 12.34 7.81
CA ILE A 720 -18.75 12.03 7.91
C ILE A 720 -18.01 12.61 6.71
N TYR A 721 -16.95 13.33 6.99
CA TYR A 721 -16.01 13.90 6.03
C TYR A 721 -14.63 13.25 6.16
N THR A 722 -13.92 13.18 5.07
CA THR A 722 -12.50 12.83 5.06
C THR A 722 -11.72 13.96 4.38
N ALA A 723 -10.51 14.24 4.88
CA ALA A 723 -9.62 15.25 4.34
C ALA A 723 -8.16 14.76 4.42
N ASN A 724 -7.24 15.44 3.75
CA ASN A 724 -5.82 15.26 4.00
C ASN A 724 -5.50 15.65 5.47
N ALA A 725 -4.41 15.13 6.03
CA ALA A 725 -4.05 15.40 7.43
C ALA A 725 -3.79 16.89 7.75
N ASP A 726 -3.61 17.71 6.72
CA ASP A 726 -3.48 19.18 6.84
C ASP A 726 -4.81 19.93 6.70
N GLY A 727 -5.93 19.21 6.53
CA GLY A 727 -7.28 19.75 6.36
C GLY A 727 -7.67 20.09 4.92
N SER A 728 -6.75 19.98 3.96
CA SER A 728 -7.05 20.21 2.55
C SER A 728 -7.85 19.07 1.93
N GLY A 729 -8.54 19.31 0.82
CA GLY A 729 -9.23 18.27 0.05
C GLY A 729 -10.39 17.61 0.80
N ALA A 730 -11.07 18.31 1.70
CA ALA A 730 -12.20 17.78 2.44
C ALA A 730 -13.31 17.28 1.51
N LYS A 731 -13.78 16.06 1.76
CA LYS A 731 -14.82 15.38 0.99
C LYS A 731 -15.81 14.73 1.94
N ARG A 732 -17.10 14.98 1.73
CA ARG A 732 -18.20 14.28 2.39
C ARG A 732 -18.28 12.84 1.89
N ILE A 733 -18.35 11.86 2.78
CA ILE A 733 -18.38 10.43 2.46
C ILE A 733 -19.67 9.72 2.93
N THR A 734 -20.51 10.39 3.71
CA THR A 734 -21.89 9.95 3.97
C THR A 734 -22.86 11.05 3.59
N GLU A 735 -24.03 10.66 3.05
CA GLU A 735 -25.08 11.58 2.60
C GLU A 735 -26.49 11.05 2.94
N THR A 736 -26.57 10.01 3.77
CA THR A 736 -27.85 9.44 4.20
C THR A 736 -28.55 10.42 5.15
N PRO A 737 -29.84 10.72 4.95
CA PRO A 737 -30.57 11.57 5.90
C PRO A 737 -30.53 11.01 7.32
N GLY A 738 -30.08 11.80 8.27
CA GLY A 738 -29.98 11.43 9.67
C GLY A 738 -28.58 11.71 10.22
N TYR A 739 -28.33 11.23 11.43
CA TYR A 739 -27.05 11.40 12.12
C TYR A 739 -26.06 10.33 11.67
N ASP A 740 -24.94 10.75 11.08
CA ASP A 740 -23.77 9.92 10.80
C ASP A 740 -22.55 10.58 11.49
N ALA A 741 -22.02 9.97 12.55
CA ALA A 741 -20.89 10.54 13.33
C ALA A 741 -20.11 9.46 14.10
N GLU A 742 -19.22 9.90 15.00
CA GLU A 742 -18.41 9.06 15.90
C GLU A 742 -17.58 8.02 15.12
N ALA A 743 -17.03 8.43 13.99
CA ALA A 743 -16.33 7.54 13.09
C ALA A 743 -14.87 7.34 13.50
N THR A 744 -14.38 6.08 13.45
CA THR A 744 -12.99 5.72 13.69
C THR A 744 -12.49 4.74 12.64
N TRP A 745 -11.20 4.84 12.28
CA TRP A 745 -10.57 3.90 11.36
C TRP A 745 -10.07 2.64 12.07
N CYS A 746 -10.19 1.52 11.36
CA CYS A 746 -9.39 0.34 11.66
C CYS A 746 -7.89 0.65 11.57
N HIS A 747 -7.10 0.24 12.55
CA HIS A 747 -5.66 0.51 12.58
C HIS A 747 -4.88 -0.21 11.46
N LYS A 748 -5.48 -1.18 10.78
CA LYS A 748 -4.95 -1.82 9.56
C LYS A 748 -5.40 -1.17 8.27
N GLY A 749 -6.25 -0.12 8.35
CA GLY A 749 -6.84 0.57 7.21
C GLY A 749 -8.01 -0.16 6.56
N GLY A 750 -8.61 0.47 5.56
CA GLY A 750 -9.63 -0.12 4.71
C GLY A 750 -11.06 -0.08 5.26
N LYS A 751 -11.24 0.09 6.57
CA LYS A 751 -12.55 0.06 7.24
C LYS A 751 -12.71 1.23 8.20
N VAL A 752 -13.94 1.75 8.24
CA VAL A 752 -14.40 2.79 9.16
C VAL A 752 -15.64 2.26 9.89
N ILE A 753 -15.62 2.33 11.23
CA ILE A 753 -16.81 2.08 12.04
C ILE A 753 -17.40 3.42 12.48
N PHE A 754 -18.71 3.54 12.49
CA PHE A 754 -19.39 4.79 12.83
C PHE A 754 -20.79 4.56 13.41
N THR A 755 -21.35 5.58 14.04
CA THR A 755 -22.71 5.59 14.58
C THR A 755 -23.66 6.23 13.59
N SER A 756 -24.83 5.60 13.33
CA SER A 756 -25.84 6.12 12.41
C SER A 756 -27.26 5.85 12.89
N VAL A 757 -28.18 6.75 12.53
CA VAL A 757 -29.63 6.63 12.81
C VAL A 757 -30.42 6.14 11.58
N ARG A 758 -29.75 5.76 10.51
CA ARG A 758 -30.36 5.45 9.19
C ARG A 758 -31.47 4.39 9.19
N ASP A 759 -31.47 3.46 10.13
CA ASP A 759 -32.51 2.43 10.30
C ASP A 759 -33.47 2.73 11.44
N GLY A 760 -33.53 4.00 11.92
CA GLY A 760 -34.47 4.49 12.90
C GLY A 760 -34.04 4.36 14.36
N ASP A 761 -32.85 3.77 14.63
CA ASP A 761 -32.20 3.72 15.93
C ASP A 761 -30.74 4.12 15.79
N LEU A 762 -30.04 4.41 16.88
CA LEU A 762 -28.63 4.69 16.89
C LEU A 762 -27.84 3.39 17.00
N ASP A 763 -27.31 2.93 15.87
CA ASP A 763 -26.57 1.70 15.75
C ASP A 763 -25.17 1.92 15.19
N LEU A 764 -24.31 0.91 15.38
CA LEU A 764 -22.99 0.85 14.75
C LEU A 764 -23.09 0.32 13.35
N TYR A 765 -22.33 0.95 12.45
CA TYR A 765 -22.17 0.57 11.06
C TYR A 765 -20.68 0.51 10.71
N GLU A 766 -20.32 -0.36 9.77
CA GLU A 766 -19.01 -0.42 9.12
C GLU A 766 -19.17 0.03 7.67
N MET A 767 -18.19 0.77 7.16
CA MET A 767 -18.09 1.15 5.74
C MET A 767 -16.63 1.08 5.29
N ASP A 768 -16.43 1.10 3.97
CA ASP A 768 -15.10 1.33 3.39
C ASP A 768 -14.66 2.79 3.56
N GLU A 769 -13.36 3.06 3.46
CA GLU A 769 -12.77 4.41 3.62
C GLU A 769 -13.40 5.49 2.73
N ASN A 770 -14.05 5.10 1.63
CA ASN A 770 -14.69 6.01 0.68
C ASN A 770 -16.21 6.18 0.91
N GLY A 771 -16.75 5.61 1.99
CA GLY A 771 -18.19 5.66 2.31
C GLY A 771 -19.03 4.56 1.65
N GLY A 772 -18.38 3.63 0.90
CA GLY A 772 -19.07 2.49 0.27
C GLY A 772 -19.26 1.29 1.20
N ASN A 773 -20.06 0.32 0.75
CA ASN A 773 -20.26 -0.99 1.41
C ASN A 773 -20.70 -0.88 2.88
N VAL A 774 -21.68 -0.02 3.14
CA VAL A 774 -22.20 0.22 4.49
C VAL A 774 -22.92 -1.01 5.01
N LYS A 775 -22.49 -1.52 6.17
CA LYS A 775 -23.05 -2.70 6.83
C LYS A 775 -23.40 -2.37 8.27
N ARG A 776 -24.64 -2.68 8.70
CA ARG A 776 -25.07 -2.57 10.09
C ARG A 776 -24.44 -3.65 10.96
N LEU A 777 -23.86 -3.29 12.11
CA LEU A 777 -23.21 -4.19 13.06
C LEU A 777 -24.06 -4.48 14.30
N THR A 778 -24.87 -3.50 14.75
CA THR A 778 -25.77 -3.64 15.90
C THR A 778 -27.22 -3.37 15.50
N SER A 779 -28.18 -3.93 16.26
CA SER A 779 -29.61 -3.77 15.99
C SER A 779 -30.48 -3.94 17.25
N THR A 780 -29.88 -3.94 18.42
CA THR A 780 -30.63 -4.04 19.68
C THR A 780 -31.16 -2.65 20.04
N PRO A 781 -32.49 -2.50 20.32
CA PRO A 781 -33.06 -1.19 20.62
C PRO A 781 -32.33 -0.45 21.74
N GLY A 782 -31.93 0.79 21.46
CA GLY A 782 -31.17 1.66 22.33
C GLY A 782 -29.95 2.27 21.62
N TYR A 783 -29.27 3.17 22.27
CA TYR A 783 -28.07 3.80 21.71
C TYR A 783 -26.91 2.81 21.65
N ASP A 784 -26.31 2.68 20.50
CA ASP A 784 -24.99 2.07 20.26
C ASP A 784 -24.07 3.08 19.58
N GLY A 785 -22.93 3.44 20.17
CA GLY A 785 -22.06 4.45 19.55
C GLY A 785 -20.66 4.57 20.17
N GLY A 786 -19.84 5.40 19.52
CA GLY A 786 -18.47 5.70 19.93
C GLY A 786 -17.57 4.48 19.96
N ALA A 787 -17.57 3.70 18.88
CA ALA A 787 -16.84 2.46 18.78
C ALA A 787 -15.38 2.67 18.34
N PHE A 788 -14.49 1.83 18.91
CA PHE A 788 -13.09 1.71 18.51
C PHE A 788 -12.73 0.27 18.20
N TYR A 789 -11.91 0.08 17.19
CA TYR A 789 -11.27 -1.20 16.93
C TYR A 789 -10.10 -1.43 17.90
N ASN A 790 -9.80 -2.70 18.18
CA ASN A 790 -8.50 -3.07 18.74
C ASN A 790 -7.39 -2.92 17.68
N ALA A 791 -6.13 -3.02 18.09
CA ALA A 791 -4.98 -2.75 17.23
C ALA A 791 -4.92 -3.62 15.95
N ASP A 792 -5.47 -4.83 15.99
CA ASP A 792 -5.49 -5.76 14.85
C ASP A 792 -6.84 -5.84 14.13
N CYS A 793 -7.82 -5.00 14.54
CA CYS A 793 -9.14 -4.89 13.94
C CYS A 793 -9.96 -6.18 13.94
N THR A 794 -9.72 -7.02 14.91
CA THR A 794 -10.48 -8.28 15.10
C THR A 794 -11.63 -8.13 16.08
N GLU A 795 -11.58 -7.11 16.93
CA GLU A 795 -12.57 -6.81 17.95
C GLU A 795 -12.92 -5.32 17.94
N ILE A 796 -14.11 -4.99 18.42
CA ILE A 796 -14.59 -3.64 18.66
C ILE A 796 -15.06 -3.48 20.09
N VAL A 797 -14.90 -2.26 20.63
CA VAL A 797 -15.45 -1.84 21.92
C VAL A 797 -16.29 -0.59 21.70
N TRP A 798 -17.44 -0.52 22.35
CA TRP A 798 -18.35 0.63 22.24
C TRP A 798 -19.18 0.84 23.52
N ARG A 799 -19.89 1.96 23.61
CA ARG A 799 -20.85 2.24 24.65
C ARG A 799 -22.27 2.04 24.15
N ALA A 800 -23.15 1.51 25.01
CA ALA A 800 -24.54 1.26 24.66
C ALA A 800 -25.52 1.51 25.81
N SER A 801 -26.71 2.00 25.50
CA SER A 801 -27.83 2.02 26.40
C SER A 801 -28.76 0.83 26.13
N ARG A 802 -29.19 0.15 27.18
CA ARG A 802 -30.14 -0.97 27.09
C ARG A 802 -31.28 -0.76 28.06
N PHE A 803 -32.52 -0.85 27.59
CA PHE A 803 -33.70 -0.55 28.35
C PHE A 803 -34.49 -1.84 28.64
N THR A 804 -34.63 -2.18 29.92
CA THR A 804 -35.49 -3.29 30.36
C THR A 804 -36.91 -2.81 30.67
N ASP A 805 -37.08 -1.51 30.95
CA ASP A 805 -38.36 -0.86 31.19
C ASP A 805 -38.92 -0.29 29.87
N PRO A 806 -40.10 -0.73 29.40
CA PRO A 806 -40.73 -0.21 28.20
C PRO A 806 -41.00 1.32 28.23
N ALA A 807 -41.19 1.91 29.40
CA ALA A 807 -41.43 3.37 29.52
C ALA A 807 -40.13 4.14 29.23
N GLN A 808 -38.99 3.65 29.70
CA GLN A 808 -37.66 4.24 29.42
C GLN A 808 -37.27 4.08 27.94
N LEU A 809 -37.59 2.95 27.34
CA LEU A 809 -37.41 2.77 25.89
C LEU A 809 -38.28 3.74 25.08
N ALA A 810 -39.54 3.93 25.46
CA ALA A 810 -40.45 4.89 24.81
C ALA A 810 -39.95 6.34 24.96
N GLU A 811 -39.41 6.70 26.14
CA GLU A 811 -38.77 8.01 26.35
C GLU A 811 -37.57 8.20 25.44
N TYR A 812 -36.66 7.21 25.37
CA TYR A 812 -35.51 7.24 24.49
C TYR A 812 -35.92 7.43 23.02
N GLN A 813 -36.88 6.64 22.54
CA GLN A 813 -37.37 6.72 21.15
C GLN A 813 -38.06 8.07 20.87
N THR A 814 -38.69 8.68 21.87
CA THR A 814 -39.31 10.02 21.73
C THR A 814 -38.23 11.08 21.61
N LEU A 815 -37.22 11.05 22.49
CA LEU A 815 -36.08 11.96 22.43
C LEU A 815 -35.33 11.82 21.09
N LEU A 816 -35.12 10.60 20.64
CA LEU A 816 -34.40 10.34 19.36
C LEU A 816 -35.14 10.93 18.17
N ARG A 817 -36.48 10.79 18.10
CA ARG A 817 -37.27 11.43 17.04
C ARG A 817 -37.22 12.97 17.08
N GLU A 818 -36.92 13.55 18.22
CA GLU A 818 -36.72 15.00 18.40
C GLU A 818 -35.28 15.43 18.17
N GLY A 819 -34.37 14.47 17.81
CA GLY A 819 -32.95 14.72 17.56
C GLY A 819 -32.09 14.81 18.84
N PHE A 820 -32.51 14.12 19.93
CA PHE A 820 -31.79 14.11 21.19
C PHE A 820 -31.64 12.71 21.77
N VAL A 821 -30.62 12.53 22.60
CA VAL A 821 -30.46 11.34 23.46
C VAL A 821 -30.04 11.76 24.86
N ARG A 822 -30.39 10.93 25.85
CA ARG A 822 -29.95 11.10 27.23
C ARG A 822 -28.77 10.16 27.53
N PRO A 823 -27.55 10.67 27.70
CA PRO A 823 -26.35 9.84 27.84
C PRO A 823 -26.14 9.37 29.29
N SER A 824 -27.18 8.81 29.90
CA SER A 824 -27.10 8.25 31.24
C SER A 824 -27.28 6.74 31.18
N LYS A 825 -26.58 5.99 32.06
CA LYS A 825 -26.62 4.51 32.11
C LYS A 825 -26.21 3.86 30.79
N MET A 826 -25.02 4.24 30.31
CA MET A 826 -24.37 3.59 29.16
C MET A 826 -23.37 2.57 29.67
N GLU A 827 -23.52 1.34 29.22
CA GLU A 827 -22.59 0.26 29.56
C GLU A 827 -21.68 -0.05 28.37
N LEU A 828 -20.51 -0.62 28.64
CA LEU A 828 -19.54 -0.96 27.62
C LEU A 828 -19.74 -2.39 27.13
N TYR A 829 -19.54 -2.56 25.83
CA TYR A 829 -19.64 -3.85 25.14
C TYR A 829 -18.38 -4.11 24.31
N VAL A 830 -17.99 -5.38 24.21
CA VAL A 830 -16.93 -5.87 23.32
C VAL A 830 -17.53 -6.94 22.41
N ALA A 831 -17.17 -6.93 21.14
CA ALA A 831 -17.57 -7.93 20.16
C ALA A 831 -16.44 -8.19 19.15
N LYS A 832 -16.61 -9.19 18.28
CA LYS A 832 -15.81 -9.30 17.07
C LYS A 832 -16.05 -8.08 16.17
N ALA A 833 -15.12 -7.80 15.29
CA ALA A 833 -15.22 -6.66 14.37
C ALA A 833 -16.49 -6.65 13.50
N ASP A 834 -17.07 -7.84 13.23
CA ASP A 834 -18.33 -7.98 12.48
C ASP A 834 -19.60 -7.75 13.32
N GLY A 835 -19.46 -7.36 14.58
CA GLY A 835 -20.53 -7.18 15.56
C GLY A 835 -21.01 -8.46 16.25
N SER A 836 -20.51 -9.63 15.84
CA SER A 836 -20.94 -10.90 16.43
C SER A 836 -20.33 -11.16 17.80
N GLY A 837 -21.05 -11.90 18.65
CA GLY A 837 -20.55 -12.29 19.96
C GLY A 837 -20.47 -11.14 20.98
N ALA A 838 -21.30 -10.11 20.83
CA ALA A 838 -21.33 -8.96 21.73
C ALA A 838 -21.50 -9.37 23.18
N LYS A 839 -20.64 -8.87 24.05
CA LYS A 839 -20.63 -9.11 25.48
C LYS A 839 -20.53 -7.80 26.23
N GLN A 840 -21.42 -7.58 27.17
CA GLN A 840 -21.35 -6.47 28.12
C GLN A 840 -20.19 -6.68 29.09
N ILE A 841 -19.36 -5.66 29.30
CA ILE A 841 -18.17 -5.72 30.16
C ILE A 841 -18.23 -4.79 31.37
N THR A 842 -19.21 -3.86 31.43
CA THR A 842 -19.53 -3.08 32.62
C THR A 842 -21.03 -3.23 32.95
N SER A 843 -21.40 -3.10 34.23
CA SER A 843 -22.79 -3.16 34.70
C SER A 843 -22.96 -2.30 35.96
N ASN A 844 -22.41 -1.09 35.94
CA ASN A 844 -22.34 -0.20 37.08
C ASN A 844 -23.48 0.83 37.13
N GLY A 845 -24.32 0.87 36.08
CA GLY A 845 -25.48 1.79 35.98
C GLY A 845 -25.12 3.26 35.85
N ALA A 846 -23.86 3.56 35.54
CA ALA A 846 -23.32 4.90 35.34
C ALA A 846 -23.26 5.29 33.87
N ALA A 847 -22.79 6.48 33.59
CA ALA A 847 -22.43 6.91 32.25
C ALA A 847 -20.96 6.52 31.97
N ASN A 848 -20.75 5.55 31.10
CA ASN A 848 -19.42 5.09 30.67
C ASN A 848 -19.16 5.53 29.22
N PHE A 849 -18.04 6.23 28.98
CA PHE A 849 -17.73 6.86 27.69
C PHE A 849 -16.34 6.52 27.17
N ALA A 850 -16.14 6.77 25.90
CA ALA A 850 -14.85 6.76 25.22
C ALA A 850 -14.00 5.53 25.59
N PRO A 851 -14.51 4.29 25.39
CA PRO A 851 -13.75 3.11 25.67
C PRO A 851 -12.60 2.96 24.67
N PHE A 852 -11.41 2.59 25.13
CA PHE A 852 -10.24 2.36 24.27
C PHE A 852 -9.45 1.14 24.73
N PHE A 853 -9.01 0.29 23.80
CA PHE A 853 -8.19 -0.88 24.12
C PHE A 853 -6.81 -0.48 24.64
N THR A 854 -6.31 -1.19 25.65
CA THR A 854 -4.89 -1.12 26.01
C THR A 854 -4.02 -1.63 24.86
N PRO A 855 -2.75 -1.21 24.74
CA PRO A 855 -1.86 -1.64 23.67
C PRO A 855 -1.70 -3.17 23.56
N ASP A 856 -1.79 -3.90 24.66
CA ASP A 856 -1.76 -5.35 24.69
C ASP A 856 -3.11 -6.03 24.36
N GLY A 857 -4.17 -5.24 24.18
CA GLY A 857 -5.52 -5.70 23.85
C GLY A 857 -6.24 -6.49 24.94
N LYS A 858 -5.76 -6.45 26.20
CA LYS A 858 -6.34 -7.25 27.28
C LYS A 858 -7.32 -6.49 28.15
N ARG A 859 -7.17 -5.18 28.24
CA ARG A 859 -7.99 -4.32 29.08
C ARG A 859 -8.58 -3.17 28.25
N ILE A 860 -9.58 -2.50 28.82
CA ILE A 860 -10.26 -1.35 28.25
C ILE A 860 -10.13 -0.18 29.21
N LEU A 861 -9.58 0.94 28.71
CA LEU A 861 -9.66 2.24 29.37
C LEU A 861 -11.00 2.89 29.01
N TYR A 862 -11.63 3.59 29.93
CA TYR A 862 -12.87 4.32 29.70
C TYR A 862 -13.09 5.41 30.75
N SER A 863 -13.91 6.38 30.43
CA SER A 863 -14.33 7.43 31.36
C SER A 863 -15.67 7.08 32.00
N SER A 864 -15.81 7.28 33.31
CA SER A 864 -17.04 6.96 34.03
C SER A 864 -17.32 7.92 35.17
N ASN A 865 -18.59 8.21 35.41
CA ASN A 865 -19.06 8.91 36.60
C ASN A 865 -19.60 7.96 37.69
N VAL A 866 -19.09 6.73 37.73
CA VAL A 866 -19.57 5.67 38.64
C VAL A 866 -19.50 6.08 40.11
N LEU A 867 -18.62 7.00 40.49
CA LEU A 867 -18.48 7.48 41.87
C LEU A 867 -19.55 8.54 42.23
N ASP A 868 -20.08 9.25 41.23
CA ASP A 868 -21.21 10.18 41.36
C ASP A 868 -22.12 10.11 40.12
N PRO A 869 -22.98 9.08 39.99
CA PRO A 869 -23.78 8.86 38.76
C PRO A 869 -24.75 9.97 38.39
N ARG A 870 -24.98 10.95 39.27
CA ARG A 870 -25.81 12.13 39.03
C ARG A 870 -25.00 13.42 38.84
N GLY A 871 -23.70 13.36 39.12
CA GLY A 871 -22.81 14.50 39.07
C GLY A 871 -22.05 14.60 37.74
N ARG A 872 -21.06 15.51 37.75
CA ARG A 872 -20.17 15.78 36.62
C ARG A 872 -18.75 15.31 36.87
N GLU A 873 -18.54 14.56 37.92
CA GLU A 873 -17.27 13.93 38.26
C GLU A 873 -17.10 12.71 37.35
N PHE A 874 -16.14 12.78 36.46
CA PHE A 874 -15.75 11.67 35.59
C PHE A 874 -14.29 11.38 35.81
N ASP A 875 -13.97 10.10 35.99
CA ASP A 875 -12.62 9.60 36.05
C ASP A 875 -12.36 8.57 34.97
N ILE A 876 -11.11 8.33 34.69
CA ILE A 876 -10.65 7.24 33.82
C ILE A 876 -10.51 5.97 34.65
N PHE A 877 -11.09 4.90 34.14
CA PHE A 877 -11.03 3.56 34.72
C PHE A 877 -10.45 2.55 33.73
N LEU A 878 -9.97 1.44 34.24
CA LEU A 878 -9.40 0.33 33.50
C LEU A 878 -10.11 -0.96 33.92
N VAL A 879 -10.66 -1.72 32.97
CA VAL A 879 -11.37 -2.99 33.20
C VAL A 879 -10.83 -4.07 32.26
N ASN A 880 -10.89 -5.35 32.68
CA ASN A 880 -10.56 -6.45 31.78
C ASN A 880 -11.56 -6.51 30.63
N LYS A 881 -11.11 -6.77 29.40
CA LYS A 881 -11.99 -6.81 28.21
C LYS A 881 -13.06 -7.91 28.26
N ASP A 882 -12.90 -8.88 29.13
CA ASP A 882 -13.91 -9.91 29.38
C ASP A 882 -14.89 -9.55 30.52
N GLY A 883 -14.75 -8.35 31.10
CA GLY A 883 -15.57 -7.86 32.21
C GLY A 883 -15.29 -8.54 33.54
N SER A 884 -14.22 -9.33 33.67
CA SER A 884 -13.81 -9.97 34.90
C SER A 884 -13.03 -9.00 35.79
N GLY A 885 -13.09 -9.20 37.12
CA GLY A 885 -12.40 -8.38 38.10
C GLY A 885 -13.09 -7.05 38.38
N GLU A 886 -12.51 -6.28 39.30
CA GLU A 886 -12.97 -4.92 39.63
C GLU A 886 -12.31 -3.91 38.69
N ALA A 887 -13.04 -2.84 38.34
CA ALA A 887 -12.48 -1.74 37.55
C ALA A 887 -11.50 -0.93 38.38
N GLU A 888 -10.32 -0.71 37.88
CA GLU A 888 -9.24 0.05 38.50
C GLU A 888 -9.38 1.54 38.12
N ARG A 889 -9.42 2.44 39.12
CA ARG A 889 -9.42 3.89 38.90
C ARG A 889 -8.02 4.37 38.54
N VAL A 890 -7.90 5.11 37.42
CA VAL A 890 -6.63 5.61 36.86
C VAL A 890 -6.40 7.08 37.20
N THR A 891 -7.45 7.90 37.11
CA THR A 891 -7.41 9.32 37.48
C THR A 891 -8.25 9.59 38.73
N THR A 892 -7.86 10.63 39.51
CA THR A 892 -8.52 11.00 40.74
C THR A 892 -8.64 12.52 40.95
N ALA A 893 -8.31 13.29 39.89
CA ALA A 893 -8.42 14.74 39.92
C ALA A 893 -9.89 15.15 39.95
N PRO A 894 -10.26 16.19 40.72
CA PRO A 894 -11.67 16.66 40.78
C PRO A 894 -12.18 17.14 39.42
N ALA A 895 -13.45 16.95 39.15
CA ALA A 895 -14.26 17.30 38.01
C ALA A 895 -14.17 16.32 36.85
N PHE A 896 -13.66 16.67 35.69
CA PHE A 896 -13.75 15.83 34.48
C PHE A 896 -12.38 15.34 34.00
N ASP A 897 -12.24 14.04 33.90
CA ASP A 897 -11.17 13.34 33.20
C ASP A 897 -11.81 12.37 32.15
N GLY A 898 -11.51 12.55 30.87
CA GLY A 898 -12.18 11.76 29.84
C GLY A 898 -11.46 11.66 28.51
N PHE A 899 -12.00 10.84 27.63
CA PHE A 899 -11.47 10.55 26.29
C PHE A 899 -10.02 10.08 26.28
N PRO A 900 -9.69 8.98 26.98
CA PRO A 900 -8.33 8.48 27.05
C PRO A 900 -7.93 7.74 25.78
N MET A 901 -6.70 7.96 25.29
CA MET A 901 -6.09 7.18 24.23
C MET A 901 -4.61 6.95 24.51
N PHE A 902 -4.14 5.71 24.30
CA PHE A 902 -2.71 5.42 24.31
C PHE A 902 -2.02 5.91 23.06
N SER A 903 -0.76 6.35 23.20
CA SER A 903 0.12 6.54 22.06
C SER A 903 0.37 5.21 21.32
N PRO A 904 0.73 5.24 20.03
CA PRO A 904 1.01 4.02 19.27
C PRO A 904 2.11 3.13 19.83
N ASP A 905 3.06 3.71 20.59
CA ASP A 905 4.13 2.98 21.30
C ASP A 905 3.69 2.48 22.69
N GLY A 906 2.46 2.77 23.10
CA GLY A 906 1.88 2.35 24.37
C GLY A 906 2.48 3.01 25.63
N LYS A 907 3.37 3.99 25.49
CA LYS A 907 4.11 4.59 26.60
C LYS A 907 3.52 5.87 27.13
N TRP A 908 2.58 6.47 26.41
CA TRP A 908 1.95 7.71 26.78
C TRP A 908 0.43 7.57 26.71
N LEU A 909 -0.25 8.27 27.62
CA LEU A 909 -1.69 8.41 27.65
C LEU A 909 -2.05 9.88 27.41
N VAL A 910 -2.93 10.18 26.46
CA VAL A 910 -3.54 11.49 26.31
C VAL A 910 -4.99 11.43 26.79
N TRP A 911 -5.48 12.50 27.43
CA TRP A 911 -6.88 12.65 27.85
C TRP A 911 -7.27 14.13 27.95
N ALA A 912 -8.58 14.38 28.02
CA ALA A 912 -9.13 15.71 28.30
C ALA A 912 -9.46 15.84 29.78
N SER A 913 -9.14 16.98 30.40
CA SER A 913 -9.31 17.17 31.85
C SER A 913 -9.55 18.63 32.24
N ASN A 914 -10.30 18.83 33.34
CA ASN A 914 -10.48 20.11 34.00
C ASN A 914 -9.53 20.29 35.18
N ARG A 915 -8.59 19.39 35.42
CA ARG A 915 -7.68 19.33 36.58
C ARG A 915 -6.89 20.60 36.87
N ALA A 916 -6.62 21.41 35.83
CA ALA A 916 -5.94 22.70 35.98
C ALA A 916 -6.85 23.77 36.56
N ASN A 917 -8.15 23.68 36.32
CA ASN A 917 -9.16 24.63 36.79
C ASN A 917 -10.50 23.93 37.06
N PRO A 918 -10.65 23.13 38.15
CA PRO A 918 -11.84 22.31 38.43
C PRO A 918 -13.14 23.13 38.59
N GLU A 919 -13.04 24.37 39.07
CA GLU A 919 -14.20 25.27 39.23
C GLU A 919 -14.54 26.02 37.93
N GLY A 920 -13.62 26.04 36.96
CA GLY A 920 -13.77 26.67 35.68
C GLY A 920 -14.59 25.84 34.70
N ARG A 921 -14.85 26.45 33.52
CA ARG A 921 -15.54 25.76 32.41
C ARG A 921 -14.57 25.32 31.30
N GLU A 922 -13.28 25.38 31.57
CA GLU A 922 -12.26 25.02 30.60
C GLU A 922 -11.96 23.54 30.71
N THR A 923 -11.92 22.88 29.57
CA THR A 923 -11.39 21.52 29.46
C THR A 923 -10.14 21.59 28.61
N ASN A 924 -9.06 21.01 29.08
CA ASN A 924 -7.77 21.04 28.41
C ASN A 924 -7.22 19.62 28.18
N LEU A 925 -6.34 19.49 27.20
CA LEU A 925 -5.67 18.23 26.90
C LEU A 925 -4.44 18.06 27.80
N PHE A 926 -4.32 16.85 28.34
CA PHE A 926 -3.18 16.41 29.13
C PHE A 926 -2.57 15.16 28.51
N VAL A 927 -1.27 15.01 28.72
CA VAL A 927 -0.54 13.80 28.35
C VAL A 927 0.37 13.39 29.49
N ALA A 928 0.47 12.10 29.76
CA ALA A 928 1.36 11.54 30.77
C ALA A 928 2.09 10.32 30.25
N ARG A 929 3.30 10.11 30.76
CA ARG A 929 3.98 8.85 30.56
C ARG A 929 3.28 7.76 31.38
N TRP A 930 2.91 6.68 30.69
CA TRP A 930 2.25 5.53 31.32
C TRP A 930 3.27 4.65 32.07
N VAL A 931 2.92 4.25 33.27
CA VAL A 931 3.69 3.32 34.09
C VAL A 931 2.75 2.19 34.53
N GLU A 932 3.15 0.93 34.34
CA GLU A 932 2.38 -0.23 34.74
C GLU A 932 2.29 -0.40 36.29
#